data_74a76df64a4f3cb291399b3d2d5cd252
#
_entry.id   74a76df64a4f3cb291399b3d2d5cd252
#
_cell.length_a   1.000
_cell.length_b   1.000
_cell.length_c   1.000
_cell.angle_alpha   90.00
_cell.angle_beta   90.00
_cell.angle_gamma   90.00
#
_symmetry.space_group_name_H-M   'P 1'
#
loop_
_entity.id
_entity.type
_entity.pdbx_description
1 polymer ?
#
loop_
_entity_poly.entity_id
_entity_poly.type
_entity_poly.pdbx_seq_one_letter_code
_entity_poly.pdbx_strand_id
1 'polypeptide(L)'
;MYILFEEHQYESSLVEKVLKDIYVLQDVDKKVSVQYVGYFYNPHLHDCVFILPKVLLKDEGKQEVLAGVTLPSGESVKPEQVLTPKDQQALSKEYRKFIYEFSVWVYRALSVFYKANPQSKAILYKHLPQTGRGKRAKANTYLDIVLSLINFNQENRDFVLFTIKNLHRGNNKINWTRTISQQMAMVQNGEPIYLQLVNKKRIVNYEEELFVIFYSILNYLNKEYGFNTPINIQYDLVTGNQFTQYLHGMGKTRLMQIKYKYFSDKALQLWDLCYAFFENSYRIAINTHAQEYILAKRFEVIFEAMIDELIGTPHTKIPKGLADQQDGKRVDHMYTDLALTSADRQTSREVYYIGDSKYYKSGHPLTSESIYKQYTYARNVIQWNINLFLADDTAFDDVDRKNRQSDRDMFKDIRLQDAKATEGYDVIPNFFIRAFVYDDHRYNATHNILKHTDGNGEHCTKVSYQFPDRLFDRDTLFLSHYDVNFLYVLFLYARNRSNEKAAWKAKVREVFRNEIRDVIQKEYQIYAMRAKLGVDGSLFLQQHFYELNGRVFQPYGEDRETYFAYARPKDEAKWADTQRQYDILAKAFVIDVCNMGDDPEVVLSQKMDAELQQPVEPPKWLTMHYLERDPSMGVLVGYYKSEEHLKWIMGANDKGSLVYNVRLQLKGEESRAGAHTAGFYNRQHVQFVVLYTDGAEETGEYRVFHVKDTAQKVTEERMRGTWYPMEEFSDDGEPKPARNYYFFRFDEEVTIGNLKFRELFAAMKSKHLAEYGSYVPGEPLFASAEWILKEGFKE
;
A
#
# COMPACT_ATOMS: atom_id res chain seq x y z
N MET A 1 0.35 26.51 26.89
CA MET A 1 -0.40 25.42 26.27
C MET A 1 -0.95 24.53 27.36
N TYR A 2 -2.26 24.30 27.40
CA TYR A 2 -2.94 23.42 28.34
C TYR A 2 -3.17 22.07 27.70
N ILE A 3 -3.09 20.96 28.46
CA ILE A 3 -3.22 19.61 27.99
C ILE A 3 -4.22 18.84 28.82
N LEU A 4 -5.21 18.27 28.15
CA LEU A 4 -6.23 17.38 28.70
C LEU A 4 -6.17 16.05 27.98
N PHE A 5 -6.78 15.02 28.54
CA PHE A 5 -6.91 13.68 27.93
C PHE A 5 -8.36 13.28 27.80
N GLU A 6 -8.68 12.67 26.68
CA GLU A 6 -9.99 12.09 26.37
C GLU A 6 -10.38 11.05 27.43
N GLU A 7 -11.64 11.09 27.87
CA GLU A 7 -12.25 10.18 28.86
C GLU A 7 -11.63 10.19 30.26
N HIS A 8 -10.58 10.98 30.52
CA HIS A 8 -10.06 11.12 31.88
C HIS A 8 -11.01 11.96 32.74
N GLN A 9 -11.17 11.60 34.02
CA GLN A 9 -12.03 12.28 34.97
C GLN A 9 -11.25 13.30 35.80
N TYR A 10 -11.44 14.58 35.48
CA TYR A 10 -10.84 15.69 36.23
C TYR A 10 -11.77 16.21 37.30
N GLU A 11 -11.23 16.74 38.40
CA GLU A 11 -12.00 17.55 39.33
C GLU A 11 -12.46 18.84 38.66
N SER A 12 -13.77 19.18 38.82
CA SER A 12 -14.37 20.34 38.14
C SER A 12 -13.62 21.65 38.40
N SER A 13 -13.14 21.82 39.67
CA SER A 13 -12.38 23.04 40.07
C SER A 13 -11.09 23.26 39.32
N LEU A 14 -10.43 22.18 38.84
CA LEU A 14 -9.17 22.26 38.09
C LEU A 14 -9.37 22.69 36.64
N VAL A 15 -10.47 22.30 36.05
CA VAL A 15 -10.69 22.43 34.60
C VAL A 15 -11.78 23.45 34.20
N GLU A 16 -12.49 24.04 35.18
CA GLU A 16 -13.58 24.98 34.91
C GLU A 16 -13.20 26.15 33.96
N LYS A 17 -12.03 26.75 34.20
CA LYS A 17 -11.54 27.85 33.33
C LYS A 17 -11.05 27.33 31.98
N VAL A 18 -10.48 26.10 31.94
CA VAL A 18 -9.91 25.53 30.73
C VAL A 18 -11.00 25.09 29.76
N LEU A 19 -12.10 24.51 30.33
CA LEU A 19 -13.21 23.95 29.56
C LEU A 19 -14.41 24.88 29.44
N LYS A 20 -14.25 26.15 29.80
CA LYS A 20 -15.32 27.14 29.63
C LYS A 20 -15.78 27.14 28.16
N ASP A 21 -17.09 27.06 27.97
CA ASP A 21 -17.77 27.02 26.66
C ASP A 21 -17.60 25.70 25.88
N ILE A 22 -17.01 24.64 26.47
CA ILE A 22 -16.93 23.29 25.90
C ILE A 22 -17.92 22.36 26.63
N TYR A 23 -18.66 21.57 25.86
CA TYR A 23 -19.54 20.56 26.44
C TYR A 23 -18.74 19.47 27.13
N VAL A 24 -19.04 19.19 28.38
CA VAL A 24 -18.39 18.18 29.21
C VAL A 24 -19.42 17.28 29.88
N LEU A 25 -19.05 16.04 30.14
CA LEU A 25 -19.85 15.13 30.97
C LEU A 25 -19.49 15.37 32.44
N GLN A 26 -20.48 15.72 33.24
CA GLN A 26 -20.33 15.85 34.68
C GLN A 26 -20.81 14.57 35.37
N ASP A 27 -19.97 14.02 36.22
CA ASP A 27 -20.31 12.90 37.11
C ASP A 27 -20.87 13.41 38.45
N VAL A 28 -21.50 12.49 39.22
CA VAL A 28 -22.20 12.78 40.49
C VAL A 28 -21.26 13.39 41.54
N ASP A 29 -19.95 13.11 41.50
CA ASP A 29 -18.94 13.55 42.46
C ASP A 29 -18.21 14.84 42.04
N LYS A 30 -18.83 15.70 41.23
CA LYS A 30 -18.20 16.94 40.67
C LYS A 30 -16.98 16.69 39.80
N LYS A 31 -16.88 15.52 39.23
CA LYS A 31 -15.89 15.18 38.24
C LYS A 31 -16.36 15.54 36.82
N VAL A 32 -15.43 15.89 35.95
CA VAL A 32 -15.68 16.29 34.57
C VAL A 32 -14.84 15.43 33.64
N SER A 33 -15.47 14.86 32.63
CA SER A 33 -14.80 14.10 31.58
C SER A 33 -15.03 14.74 30.22
N VAL A 34 -14.01 14.74 29.38
CA VAL A 34 -14.05 15.33 28.03
C VAL A 34 -14.11 14.23 26.99
N GLN A 35 -15.12 14.26 26.12
CA GLN A 35 -15.35 13.28 25.05
C GLN A 35 -14.89 13.79 23.68
N TYR A 36 -13.84 14.59 23.67
CA TYR A 36 -13.27 15.18 22.46
C TYR A 36 -11.76 14.93 22.41
N VAL A 37 -11.24 14.87 21.20
CA VAL A 37 -9.80 14.92 20.92
C VAL A 37 -9.53 16.07 19.96
N GLY A 38 -8.54 16.89 20.22
CA GLY A 38 -8.14 17.93 19.31
C GLY A 38 -7.60 19.20 19.96
N TYR A 39 -7.92 20.30 19.34
CA TYR A 39 -7.34 21.60 19.64
C TYR A 39 -8.46 22.65 19.70
N PHE A 40 -8.36 23.57 20.65
CA PHE A 40 -9.11 24.80 20.66
C PHE A 40 -8.30 25.94 21.30
N TYR A 41 -8.60 27.16 20.89
CA TYR A 41 -8.07 28.36 21.52
C TYR A 41 -9.03 28.81 22.62
N ASN A 42 -8.53 28.98 23.85
CA ASN A 42 -9.31 29.46 24.98
C ASN A 42 -9.07 30.96 25.16
N PRO A 43 -10.06 31.82 24.82
CA PRO A 43 -9.91 33.27 24.95
C PRO A 43 -9.79 33.77 26.38
N HIS A 44 -10.24 33.01 27.38
CA HIS A 44 -10.14 33.39 28.78
C HIS A 44 -8.75 33.17 29.36
N LEU A 45 -8.04 32.17 28.83
CA LEU A 45 -6.67 31.86 29.22
C LEU A 45 -5.64 32.48 28.27
N HIS A 46 -6.08 33.05 27.17
CA HIS A 46 -5.25 33.54 26.06
C HIS A 46 -4.23 32.53 25.59
N ASP A 47 -4.62 31.22 25.58
CA ASP A 47 -3.73 30.12 25.27
C ASP A 47 -4.43 28.97 24.55
N CYS A 48 -3.62 28.10 23.95
CA CYS A 48 -4.06 26.91 23.28
C CYS A 48 -4.35 25.79 24.28
N VAL A 49 -5.42 25.06 24.04
CA VAL A 49 -5.78 23.86 24.77
C VAL A 49 -5.80 22.68 23.79
N PHE A 50 -5.12 21.61 24.16
CA PHE A 50 -5.15 20.33 23.47
C PHE A 50 -5.84 19.28 24.32
N ILE A 51 -6.68 18.49 23.69
CA ILE A 51 -7.27 17.28 24.29
C ILE A 51 -6.66 16.11 23.53
N LEU A 52 -5.86 15.32 24.21
CA LEU A 52 -5.08 14.25 23.63
C LEU A 52 -5.83 12.90 23.69
N PRO A 53 -5.54 11.98 22.76
CA PRO A 53 -6.16 10.68 22.70
C PRO A 53 -5.94 9.82 23.95
N LYS A 54 -6.97 9.11 24.39
CA LYS A 54 -6.95 8.20 25.55
C LYS A 54 -5.98 7.03 25.44
N VAL A 55 -5.47 6.72 24.24
CA VAL A 55 -4.48 5.66 24.03
C VAL A 55 -3.17 5.90 24.78
N LEU A 56 -2.87 7.17 25.15
CA LEU A 56 -1.73 7.51 26.02
C LEU A 56 -2.00 7.22 27.51
N LEU A 57 -3.22 6.88 27.88
CA LEU A 57 -3.59 6.56 29.26
C LEU A 57 -3.44 5.07 29.53
N LYS A 58 -2.92 4.75 30.71
CA LYS A 58 -2.79 3.39 31.24
C LYS A 58 -3.36 3.34 32.65
N ASP A 59 -4.10 2.28 32.95
CA ASP A 59 -4.59 2.05 34.31
C ASP A 59 -3.50 1.39 35.16
N GLU A 60 -3.04 2.06 36.20
CA GLU A 60 -2.16 1.51 37.25
C GLU A 60 -2.93 1.38 38.57
N GLY A 61 -3.53 0.22 38.80
CA GLY A 61 -4.36 -0.05 39.97
C GLY A 61 -5.68 0.73 39.93
N LYS A 62 -5.81 1.76 40.77
CA LYS A 62 -7.02 2.61 40.83
C LYS A 62 -6.81 3.99 40.20
N GLN A 63 -5.65 4.25 39.60
CA GLN A 63 -5.28 5.56 39.04
C GLN A 63 -4.91 5.43 37.58
N GLU A 64 -5.31 6.42 36.82
CA GLU A 64 -4.85 6.57 35.42
C GLU A 64 -3.54 7.36 35.41
N VAL A 65 -2.58 6.87 34.61
CA VAL A 65 -1.29 7.49 34.39
C VAL A 65 -0.98 7.58 32.91
N LEU A 66 -0.02 8.42 32.56
CA LEU A 66 0.48 8.52 31.19
C LEU A 66 1.43 7.36 30.90
N ALA A 67 1.13 6.59 29.85
CA ALA A 67 1.97 5.47 29.44
C ALA A 67 3.40 5.95 29.10
N GLY A 68 4.38 5.39 29.81
CA GLY A 68 5.80 5.66 29.60
C GLY A 68 6.30 7.04 30.01
N VAL A 69 5.49 7.87 30.67
CA VAL A 69 5.92 9.18 31.18
C VAL A 69 6.16 9.11 32.68
N THR A 70 7.37 9.40 33.07
CA THR A 70 7.76 9.40 34.51
C THR A 70 8.34 10.76 34.94
N LEU A 71 8.12 11.10 36.21
CA LEU A 71 8.81 12.21 36.83
C LEU A 71 10.31 11.88 37.05
N PRO A 72 11.16 12.88 37.28
CA PRO A 72 12.54 12.64 37.67
C PRO A 72 12.71 11.79 38.95
N SER A 73 11.66 11.72 39.79
CA SER A 73 11.56 10.83 40.94
C SER A 73 11.35 9.35 40.59
N GLY A 74 11.03 9.01 39.34
CA GLY A 74 10.69 7.67 38.87
C GLY A 74 9.20 7.31 39.01
N GLU A 75 8.35 8.21 39.51
CA GLU A 75 6.91 8.00 39.64
C GLU A 75 6.21 8.24 38.28
N SER A 76 5.17 7.44 38.00
CA SER A 76 4.31 7.61 36.80
C SER A 76 3.57 8.94 36.90
N VAL A 77 3.48 9.64 35.76
CA VAL A 77 2.84 10.97 35.68
C VAL A 77 1.34 10.82 35.53
N LYS A 78 0.57 11.54 36.33
CA LYS A 78 -0.89 11.62 36.22
C LYS A 78 -1.32 12.72 35.24
N PRO A 79 -2.49 12.60 34.60
CA PRO A 79 -2.99 13.60 33.65
C PRO A 79 -3.07 15.02 34.23
N GLU A 80 -3.39 15.18 35.54
CA GLU A 80 -3.47 16.47 36.19
C GLU A 80 -2.10 17.17 36.30
N GLN A 81 -1.01 16.38 36.37
CA GLN A 81 0.37 16.90 36.50
C GLN A 81 0.93 17.44 35.18
N VAL A 82 0.19 17.37 34.09
CA VAL A 82 0.55 17.96 32.78
C VAL A 82 -0.48 19.00 32.31
N LEU A 83 -1.50 19.28 33.10
CA LEU A 83 -2.62 20.12 32.70
C LEU A 83 -2.19 21.55 32.34
N THR A 84 -1.40 22.18 33.20
CA THR A 84 -1.00 23.58 32.98
C THR A 84 0.47 23.73 32.52
N PRO A 85 0.83 24.84 31.87
CA PRO A 85 2.24 25.10 31.51
C PRO A 85 3.21 25.09 32.71
N LYS A 86 2.71 25.39 33.93
CA LYS A 86 3.52 25.32 35.16
C LYS A 86 3.77 23.86 35.57
N ASP A 87 2.75 23.03 35.54
CA ASP A 87 2.85 21.60 35.89
C ASP A 87 3.82 20.88 34.94
N GLN A 88 3.79 21.22 33.68
CA GLN A 88 4.69 20.66 32.65
C GLN A 88 6.18 20.98 32.92
N GLN A 89 6.50 21.99 33.73
CA GLN A 89 7.89 22.31 34.05
C GLN A 89 8.55 21.23 34.93
N ALA A 90 7.77 20.44 35.66
CA ALA A 90 8.24 19.32 36.45
C ALA A 90 8.71 18.13 35.57
N LEU A 91 8.29 18.06 34.33
CA LEU A 91 8.66 17.02 33.39
C LEU A 91 10.07 17.24 32.84
N SER A 92 10.71 16.14 32.40
CA SER A 92 11.98 16.24 31.66
C SER A 92 11.80 17.00 30.33
N LYS A 93 12.89 17.53 29.79
CA LYS A 93 12.86 18.24 28.49
C LYS A 93 12.37 17.32 27.36
N GLU A 94 12.70 16.04 27.40
CA GLU A 94 12.32 15.04 26.42
C GLU A 94 10.80 14.79 26.41
N TYR A 95 10.22 14.60 27.59
CA TYR A 95 8.76 14.41 27.70
C TYR A 95 7.98 15.66 27.30
N ARG A 96 8.44 16.85 27.66
CA ARG A 96 7.81 18.11 27.20
C ARG A 96 7.85 18.24 25.70
N LYS A 97 8.97 17.90 25.06
CA LYS A 97 9.11 17.87 23.61
C LYS A 97 8.16 16.84 22.98
N PHE A 98 8.13 15.63 23.54
CA PHE A 98 7.23 14.57 23.07
C PHE A 98 5.77 14.99 23.11
N ILE A 99 5.29 15.50 24.26
CA ILE A 99 3.89 15.92 24.42
C ILE A 99 3.54 17.02 23.42
N TYR A 100 4.47 17.97 23.19
CA TYR A 100 4.27 19.03 22.21
C TYR A 100 4.19 18.46 20.78
N GLU A 101 5.15 17.65 20.35
CA GLU A 101 5.17 17.04 19.01
C GLU A 101 3.91 16.19 18.79
N PHE A 102 3.53 15.42 19.77
CA PHE A 102 2.32 14.61 19.73
C PHE A 102 1.05 15.45 19.58
N SER A 103 0.92 16.53 20.34
CA SER A 103 -0.20 17.49 20.21
C SER A 103 -0.29 18.06 18.79
N VAL A 104 0.84 18.40 18.20
CA VAL A 104 0.92 18.88 16.82
C VAL A 104 0.52 17.79 15.82
N TRP A 105 0.93 16.54 16.03
CA TRP A 105 0.54 15.45 15.14
C TRP A 105 -0.96 15.16 15.21
N VAL A 106 -1.55 15.19 16.40
CA VAL A 106 -3.00 15.07 16.56
C VAL A 106 -3.71 16.18 15.80
N TYR A 107 -3.31 17.44 15.99
CA TYR A 107 -3.88 18.57 15.25
C TYR A 107 -3.77 18.38 13.73
N ARG A 108 -2.61 17.99 13.23
CA ARG A 108 -2.38 17.76 11.79
C ARG A 108 -3.23 16.60 11.26
N ALA A 109 -3.33 15.51 12.00
CA ALA A 109 -4.16 14.37 11.61
C ALA A 109 -5.64 14.76 11.50
N LEU A 110 -6.16 15.51 12.46
CA LEU A 110 -7.51 16.05 12.40
C LEU A 110 -7.71 16.98 11.20
N SER A 111 -6.70 17.82 10.90
CA SER A 111 -6.74 18.72 9.74
C SER A 111 -6.71 17.94 8.40
N VAL A 112 -5.95 16.85 8.33
CA VAL A 112 -5.93 15.95 7.15
C VAL A 112 -7.27 15.28 6.97
N PHE A 113 -7.81 14.71 8.06
CA PHE A 113 -9.13 14.05 8.02
C PHE A 113 -10.23 15.01 7.61
N TYR A 114 -10.29 16.22 8.19
CA TYR A 114 -11.29 17.23 7.85
C TYR A 114 -11.23 17.63 6.37
N LYS A 115 -10.01 17.80 5.82
CA LYS A 115 -9.83 18.13 4.40
C LYS A 115 -10.31 17.01 3.48
N ALA A 116 -10.09 15.75 3.87
CA ALA A 116 -10.54 14.58 3.12
C ALA A 116 -12.06 14.36 3.26
N ASN A 117 -12.64 14.69 4.42
CA ASN A 117 -14.04 14.43 4.77
C ASN A 117 -14.75 15.68 5.32
N PRO A 118 -14.91 16.74 4.51
CA PRO A 118 -15.44 18.04 4.99
C PRO A 118 -16.89 17.97 5.48
N GLN A 119 -17.64 16.96 5.10
CA GLN A 119 -19.04 16.73 5.49
C GLN A 119 -19.17 15.80 6.72
N SER A 120 -18.06 15.31 7.26
CA SER A 120 -18.10 14.40 8.40
C SER A 120 -18.58 15.10 9.67
N LYS A 121 -19.57 14.50 10.32
CA LYS A 121 -20.08 14.95 11.62
C LYS A 121 -19.16 14.54 12.80
N ALA A 122 -18.11 13.78 12.53
CA ALA A 122 -17.15 13.36 13.54
C ALA A 122 -16.25 14.52 14.01
N ILE A 123 -16.07 15.56 13.19
CA ILE A 123 -15.25 16.73 13.53
C ILE A 123 -16.09 17.98 13.61
N LEU A 124 -15.86 18.74 14.69
CA LEU A 124 -16.29 20.12 14.83
C LEU A 124 -15.13 21.01 14.43
N TYR A 125 -15.36 21.91 13.49
CA TYR A 125 -14.34 22.80 12.97
C TYR A 125 -14.82 24.25 12.89
N LYS A 126 -14.04 25.16 13.42
CA LYS A 126 -14.22 26.60 13.28
C LYS A 126 -12.87 27.29 13.27
N HIS A 127 -12.64 28.15 12.32
CA HIS A 127 -11.41 28.92 12.22
C HIS A 127 -11.70 30.43 12.23
N LEU A 128 -10.70 31.20 12.58
CA LEU A 128 -10.77 32.64 12.47
C LEU A 128 -10.69 33.03 10.98
N PRO A 129 -11.63 33.83 10.48
CA PRO A 129 -11.61 34.25 9.08
C PRO A 129 -10.35 35.06 8.77
N GLN A 130 -9.57 34.64 7.80
CA GLN A 130 -8.42 35.40 7.32
C GLN A 130 -8.87 36.54 6.41
N THR A 131 -8.44 37.74 6.71
CA THR A 131 -8.60 38.92 5.85
C THR A 131 -7.26 39.26 5.22
N GLY A 132 -6.73 38.41 4.41
CA GLY A 132 -5.54 38.66 3.60
C GLY A 132 -5.90 38.74 2.12
N ARG A 133 -5.63 39.86 1.44
CA ARG A 133 -5.65 39.96 -0.02
C ARG A 133 -4.42 39.26 -0.59
N GLY A 134 -4.45 37.97 -0.76
CA GLY A 134 -3.33 37.27 -1.42
C GLY A 134 -3.51 35.75 -1.46
N LYS A 135 -3.25 35.15 -2.61
CA LYS A 135 -3.34 33.69 -2.85
C LYS A 135 -2.33 32.83 -2.08
N ARG A 136 -1.50 33.38 -1.20
CA ARG A 136 -0.32 32.73 -0.60
C ARG A 136 -0.48 32.24 0.84
N ALA A 137 -1.34 32.82 1.66
CA ALA A 137 -1.49 32.40 3.05
C ALA A 137 -2.59 31.36 3.21
N LYS A 138 -2.21 30.09 3.37
CA LYS A 138 -3.11 28.98 3.66
C LYS A 138 -3.08 28.53 5.13
N ALA A 139 -2.63 29.38 6.04
CA ALA A 139 -2.74 29.10 7.46
C ALA A 139 -4.17 29.40 7.93
N ASN A 140 -4.87 28.39 8.42
CA ASN A 140 -6.29 28.50 8.75
C ASN A 140 -6.53 28.76 10.24
N THR A 141 -5.53 28.49 11.09
CA THR A 141 -5.62 28.66 12.54
C THR A 141 -4.38 29.40 13.08
N TYR A 142 -4.47 29.94 14.29
CA TYR A 142 -3.32 30.54 14.99
C TYR A 142 -2.17 29.51 15.14
N LEU A 143 -2.51 28.25 15.44
CA LEU A 143 -1.53 27.18 15.54
C LEU A 143 -0.83 26.91 14.20
N ASP A 144 -1.54 26.93 13.06
CA ASP A 144 -0.92 26.77 11.73
C ASP A 144 0.14 27.85 11.48
N ILE A 145 -0.14 29.09 11.90
CA ILE A 145 0.79 30.23 11.77
C ILE A 145 2.04 29.98 12.62
N VAL A 146 1.85 29.61 13.89
CA VAL A 146 2.96 29.28 14.79
C VAL A 146 3.84 28.19 14.22
N LEU A 147 3.25 27.08 13.76
CA LEU A 147 3.97 25.97 13.15
C LEU A 147 4.69 26.39 11.86
N SER A 148 4.07 27.24 11.05
CA SER A 148 4.68 27.74 9.82
C SER A 148 5.89 28.62 10.09
N LEU A 149 5.87 29.45 11.14
CA LEU A 149 7.02 30.24 11.59
C LEU A 149 8.19 29.35 12.05
N ILE A 150 7.89 28.31 12.84
CA ILE A 150 8.89 27.35 13.32
C ILE A 150 9.53 26.59 12.14
N ASN A 151 8.70 26.09 11.22
CA ASN A 151 9.17 25.38 10.03
C ASN A 151 10.00 26.29 9.11
N PHE A 152 9.58 27.53 8.92
CA PHE A 152 10.35 28.51 8.14
C PHE A 152 11.77 28.68 8.71
N ASN A 153 11.90 28.79 10.04
CA ASN A 153 13.21 28.88 10.70
C ASN A 153 14.07 27.63 10.47
N GLN A 154 13.47 26.44 10.51
CA GLN A 154 14.19 25.17 10.29
C GLN A 154 14.67 25.00 8.86
N GLU A 155 13.82 25.36 7.90
CA GLU A 155 14.10 25.17 6.45
C GLU A 155 15.01 26.25 5.87
N ASN A 156 15.07 27.43 6.50
CA ASN A 156 15.78 28.60 5.99
C ASN A 156 16.83 29.14 6.95
N ARG A 157 17.61 28.28 7.60
CA ARG A 157 18.65 28.67 8.58
C ARG A 157 19.70 29.63 8.01
N ASP A 158 20.01 29.47 6.72
CA ASP A 158 21.03 30.29 6.04
C ASP A 158 20.44 31.53 5.35
N PHE A 159 19.13 31.76 5.52
CA PHE A 159 18.49 32.92 4.91
C PHE A 159 18.80 34.17 5.71
N VAL A 160 19.60 35.07 5.14
CA VAL A 160 19.99 36.35 5.71
C VAL A 160 19.89 37.45 4.68
N LEU A 161 19.59 38.66 5.12
CA LEU A 161 19.63 39.84 4.28
C LEU A 161 20.98 40.58 4.46
N PHE A 162 21.47 41.11 3.36
CA PHE A 162 22.77 41.77 3.30
C PHE A 162 22.58 43.25 3.06
N THR A 163 23.40 44.04 3.76
CA THR A 163 23.61 45.46 3.41
C THR A 163 24.95 45.65 2.74
N ILE A 164 25.04 46.71 1.92
CA ILE A 164 26.28 47.03 1.23
C ILE A 164 26.89 48.20 1.98
N LYS A 165 27.98 47.97 2.67
CA LYS A 165 28.80 49.05 3.22
C LYS A 165 29.83 49.54 2.19
N ASN A 166 29.92 50.82 2.00
CA ASN A 166 30.94 51.44 1.20
C ASN A 166 32.14 51.74 2.08
N LEU A 167 33.32 51.26 1.65
CA LEU A 167 34.60 51.42 2.36
C LEU A 167 35.55 52.19 1.51
N HIS A 168 36.24 53.15 2.10
CA HIS A 168 37.27 53.98 1.39
C HIS A 168 38.61 53.26 1.26
N ARG A 169 38.80 52.08 1.87
CA ARG A 169 40.02 51.26 1.79
C ARG A 169 39.67 49.79 1.76
N GLY A 170 40.53 48.97 1.11
CA GLY A 170 40.45 47.53 1.11
C GLY A 170 40.35 46.92 -0.31
N ASN A 171 40.51 45.58 -0.42
CA ASN A 171 40.54 44.87 -1.67
C ASN A 171 39.16 44.27 -2.10
N ASN A 172 38.08 44.95 -1.72
CA ASN A 172 36.73 44.54 -2.06
C ASN A 172 36.34 45.05 -3.44
N LYS A 173 35.18 44.54 -3.95
CA LYS A 173 34.66 44.98 -5.28
C LYS A 173 34.47 46.49 -5.30
N ILE A 174 35.03 47.19 -6.36
CA ILE A 174 34.93 48.61 -6.54
C ILE A 174 33.47 49.01 -6.85
N ASN A 175 33.03 50.08 -6.19
CA ASN A 175 31.78 50.76 -6.50
C ASN A 175 32.07 51.91 -7.48
N TRP A 176 32.17 51.61 -8.78
CA TRP A 176 32.54 52.56 -9.82
C TRP A 176 31.61 53.77 -9.85
N THR A 177 30.30 53.58 -9.71
CA THR A 177 29.33 54.68 -9.68
C THR A 177 29.67 55.69 -8.59
N ARG A 178 29.98 55.24 -7.37
CA ARG A 178 30.38 56.12 -6.26
C ARG A 178 31.81 56.62 -6.38
N THR A 179 32.73 55.86 -6.91
CA THR A 179 34.10 56.28 -7.20
C THR A 179 34.08 57.45 -8.16
N ILE A 180 33.36 57.32 -9.27
CA ILE A 180 33.28 58.38 -10.29
C ILE A 180 32.59 59.65 -9.77
N SER A 181 31.52 59.47 -8.96
CA SER A 181 30.74 60.59 -8.46
C SER A 181 31.36 61.37 -7.26
N GLN A 182 32.20 60.67 -6.47
CA GLN A 182 32.69 61.24 -5.19
C GLN A 182 34.19 61.42 -5.11
N GLN A 183 34.96 60.84 -6.03
CA GLN A 183 36.42 60.90 -6.00
C GLN A 183 36.95 61.78 -7.19
N MET A 184 37.98 62.53 -6.89
CA MET A 184 38.65 63.31 -7.94
C MET A 184 39.46 62.42 -8.83
N ALA A 185 39.23 62.48 -10.14
CA ALA A 185 40.01 61.77 -11.13
C ALA A 185 41.27 62.63 -11.52
N MET A 186 42.42 61.96 -11.54
CA MET A 186 43.61 62.50 -12.17
C MET A 186 43.61 62.02 -13.65
N VAL A 187 43.77 63.01 -14.57
CA VAL A 187 43.79 62.66 -15.98
C VAL A 187 45.25 62.49 -16.42
N GLN A 188 45.58 61.26 -16.93
CA GLN A 188 46.84 60.92 -17.48
C GLN A 188 46.64 60.37 -18.89
N ASN A 189 47.24 60.89 -19.88
CA ASN A 189 47.09 60.51 -21.29
C ASN A 189 45.63 60.51 -21.82
N GLY A 190 44.78 61.41 -21.28
CA GLY A 190 43.36 61.48 -21.63
C GLY A 190 42.45 60.47 -20.89
N GLU A 191 42.96 59.59 -20.06
CA GLU A 191 42.22 58.63 -19.29
C GLU A 191 42.10 59.01 -17.80
N PRO A 192 40.91 58.90 -17.18
CA PRO A 192 40.70 59.22 -15.75
C PRO A 192 41.26 58.10 -14.87
N ILE A 193 42.22 58.42 -13.98
CA ILE A 193 42.79 57.53 -12.97
C ILE A 193 42.24 57.94 -11.59
N TYR A 194 41.63 57.01 -10.85
CA TYR A 194 41.14 57.27 -9.48
C TYR A 194 42.13 56.65 -8.48
N LEU A 195 42.81 57.53 -7.69
CA LEU A 195 43.74 57.13 -6.68
C LEU A 195 43.05 56.62 -5.41
N GLN A 196 41.86 57.07 -5.16
CA GLN A 196 41.02 56.62 -4.08
C GLN A 196 39.82 55.89 -4.62
N LEU A 197 39.68 54.59 -4.30
CA LEU A 197 38.58 53.76 -4.76
C LEU A 197 37.56 53.56 -3.64
N VAL A 198 36.30 53.74 -3.95
CA VAL A 198 35.20 53.37 -3.05
C VAL A 198 34.89 51.91 -3.28
N ASN A 199 35.14 51.08 -2.28
CA ASN A 199 34.88 49.68 -2.31
C ASN A 199 33.54 49.36 -1.64
N LYS A 200 32.85 48.28 -2.13
CA LYS A 200 31.64 47.79 -1.50
C LYS A 200 31.84 46.43 -0.92
N LYS A 201 31.46 46.26 0.35
CA LYS A 201 31.47 45.00 1.07
C LYS A 201 30.04 44.59 1.38
N ARG A 202 29.67 43.36 1.05
CA ARG A 202 28.42 42.75 1.55
C ARG A 202 28.64 42.29 2.97
N ILE A 203 27.80 42.78 3.89
CA ILE A 203 27.76 42.33 5.29
C ILE A 203 26.34 41.91 5.63
N VAL A 204 26.19 40.96 6.55
CA VAL A 204 24.87 40.54 7.06
C VAL A 204 24.26 41.77 7.79
N ASN A 205 23.00 42.04 7.51
CA ASN A 205 22.26 43.10 8.15
C ASN A 205 21.57 42.60 9.42
N TYR A 206 22.24 42.74 10.58
CA TYR A 206 21.65 42.31 11.86
C TYR A 206 20.64 43.34 12.44
N GLU A 207 20.55 44.50 11.82
CA GLU A 207 19.55 45.55 12.17
C GLU A 207 18.28 45.40 11.32
N GLU A 208 18.16 44.32 10.53
CA GLU A 208 17.01 44.15 9.62
C GLU A 208 15.75 43.84 10.43
N GLU A 209 14.82 44.79 10.39
CA GLU A 209 13.64 44.79 11.23
C GLU A 209 12.74 43.58 11.06
N LEU A 210 12.62 43.01 9.85
CA LEU A 210 11.85 41.80 9.62
C LEU A 210 12.41 40.61 10.40
N PHE A 211 13.72 40.46 10.45
CA PHE A 211 14.37 39.40 11.22
C PHE A 211 14.31 39.66 12.72
N VAL A 212 14.46 40.92 13.14
CA VAL A 212 14.29 41.31 14.55
C VAL A 212 12.88 40.90 15.03
N ILE A 213 11.86 41.22 14.26
CA ILE A 213 10.46 40.89 14.55
C ILE A 213 10.29 39.36 14.55
N PHE A 214 10.80 38.67 13.54
CA PHE A 214 10.69 37.23 13.41
C PHE A 214 11.32 36.47 14.60
N TYR A 215 12.57 36.80 14.94
CA TYR A 215 13.24 36.16 16.08
C TYR A 215 12.63 36.56 17.42
N SER A 216 12.03 37.78 17.52
CA SER A 216 11.27 38.22 18.72
C SER A 216 10.00 37.34 18.87
N ILE A 217 9.30 37.02 17.79
CA ILE A 217 8.16 36.11 17.81
C ILE A 217 8.64 34.72 18.27
N LEU A 218 9.72 34.15 17.69
CA LEU A 218 10.25 32.85 18.09
C LEU A 218 10.67 32.82 19.55
N ASN A 219 11.29 33.91 20.05
CA ASN A 219 11.67 34.04 21.46
C ASN A 219 10.43 34.04 22.38
N TYR A 220 9.38 34.77 21.98
CA TYR A 220 8.10 34.75 22.69
C TYR A 220 7.52 33.36 22.75
N LEU A 221 7.46 32.67 21.59
CA LEU A 221 6.94 31.28 21.47
C LEU A 221 7.76 30.29 22.31
N ASN A 222 9.08 30.43 22.33
CA ASN A 222 9.94 29.59 23.15
C ASN A 222 9.67 29.79 24.67
N LYS A 223 9.41 31.03 25.12
CA LYS A 223 9.15 31.35 26.53
C LYS A 223 7.75 30.91 26.96
N GLU A 224 6.76 31.21 26.18
CA GLU A 224 5.35 30.96 26.54
C GLU A 224 4.95 29.50 26.35
N TYR A 225 5.40 28.88 25.28
CA TYR A 225 4.97 27.52 24.90
C TYR A 225 6.04 26.43 25.07
N GLY A 226 7.22 26.81 25.54
CA GLY A 226 8.30 25.84 25.78
C GLY A 226 8.94 25.27 24.52
N PHE A 227 8.77 25.92 23.37
CA PHE A 227 9.49 25.53 22.17
C PHE A 227 11.00 25.67 22.34
N ASN A 228 11.78 24.82 21.70
CA ASN A 228 13.24 24.91 21.69
C ASN A 228 13.74 25.28 20.29
N THR A 229 13.15 26.34 19.73
CA THR A 229 13.51 26.81 18.38
C THR A 229 14.81 27.61 18.46
N PRO A 230 15.83 27.29 17.65
CA PRO A 230 17.08 28.05 17.65
C PRO A 230 16.82 29.50 17.20
N ILE A 231 17.34 30.45 17.97
CA ILE A 231 17.23 31.89 17.73
C ILE A 231 18.62 32.44 17.41
N ASN A 232 18.73 33.27 16.41
CA ASN A 232 19.97 33.98 16.14
C ASN A 232 20.15 35.16 17.11
N ILE A 233 21.08 35.00 18.04
CA ILE A 233 21.35 35.98 19.11
C ILE A 233 22.00 37.30 18.65
N GLN A 234 22.39 37.40 17.38
CA GLN A 234 23.01 38.60 16.83
C GLN A 234 21.97 39.67 16.48
N TYR A 235 20.69 39.36 16.49
CA TYR A 235 19.60 40.35 16.31
C TYR A 235 19.13 40.87 17.68
N ASP A 236 18.92 42.17 17.78
CA ASP A 236 18.37 42.84 19.00
C ASP A 236 16.86 42.53 19.08
N LEU A 237 16.49 41.61 19.98
CA LEU A 237 15.11 41.15 20.10
C LEU A 237 14.22 42.13 20.86
N VAL A 238 13.02 42.35 20.38
CA VAL A 238 11.94 43.02 21.10
C VAL A 238 11.38 42.09 22.17
N THR A 239 11.45 42.46 23.43
CA THR A 239 11.04 41.61 24.57
C THR A 239 10.20 42.33 25.60
N GLY A 240 9.58 41.62 26.54
CA GLY A 240 8.82 42.14 27.65
C GLY A 240 7.65 43.05 27.23
N ASN A 241 7.47 44.15 27.95
CA ASN A 241 6.36 45.09 27.71
C ASN A 241 6.31 45.64 26.26
N GLN A 242 7.46 45.79 25.64
CA GLN A 242 7.54 46.25 24.25
C GLN A 242 6.98 45.17 23.27
N PHE A 243 7.25 43.92 23.49
CA PHE A 243 6.68 42.86 22.69
C PHE A 243 5.16 42.71 22.90
N THR A 244 4.70 42.93 24.14
CA THR A 244 3.25 43.01 24.45
C THR A 244 2.56 44.08 23.62
N GLN A 245 3.18 45.24 23.43
CA GLN A 245 2.62 46.29 22.55
C GLN A 245 2.58 45.84 21.10
N TYR A 246 3.57 45.04 20.64
CA TYR A 246 3.53 44.46 19.31
C TYR A 246 2.35 43.48 19.15
N LEU A 247 2.02 42.68 20.15
CA LEU A 247 0.86 41.76 20.14
C LEU A 247 -0.47 42.56 20.07
N HIS A 248 -0.54 43.74 20.72
CA HIS A 248 -1.71 44.61 20.73
C HIS A 248 -1.87 45.52 19.48
N GLY A 249 -1.15 45.21 18.39
CA GLY A 249 -1.34 45.83 17.09
C GLY A 249 -0.16 46.62 16.54
N MET A 250 0.80 47.04 17.38
CA MET A 250 2.00 47.74 16.94
C MET A 250 2.82 46.90 15.93
N GLY A 251 2.96 45.61 16.16
CA GLY A 251 3.66 44.70 15.27
C GLY A 251 3.06 44.62 13.85
N LYS A 252 1.74 44.58 13.77
CA LYS A 252 1.00 44.66 12.50
C LYS A 252 1.26 45.97 11.75
N THR A 253 1.15 47.10 12.45
CA THR A 253 1.39 48.44 11.87
C THR A 253 2.82 48.55 11.36
N ARG A 254 3.79 48.10 12.15
CA ARG A 254 5.19 48.16 11.80
C ARG A 254 5.54 47.33 10.58
N LEU A 255 5.02 46.09 10.51
CA LEU A 255 5.20 45.22 9.33
C LEU A 255 4.61 45.80 8.05
N MET A 256 3.46 46.50 8.13
CA MET A 256 2.88 47.18 6.98
C MET A 256 3.78 48.31 6.47
N GLN A 257 4.47 49.06 7.35
CA GLN A 257 5.39 50.11 7.00
C GLN A 257 6.64 49.65 6.27
N ILE A 258 7.11 48.46 6.56
CA ILE A 258 8.35 47.90 5.97
C ILE A 258 8.12 46.99 4.76
N LYS A 259 6.88 46.64 4.41
CA LYS A 259 6.54 45.65 3.38
C LYS A 259 7.25 45.88 2.04
N TYR A 260 7.30 47.10 1.57
CA TYR A 260 7.87 47.44 0.26
C TYR A 260 9.40 47.48 0.22
N LYS A 261 10.06 47.17 1.34
CA LYS A 261 11.51 46.96 1.35
C LYS A 261 11.89 45.57 0.78
N TYR A 262 10.92 44.64 0.69
CA TYR A 262 11.17 43.23 0.37
C TYR A 262 10.62 42.83 -0.99
N PHE A 263 11.48 42.23 -1.82
CA PHE A 263 11.17 41.77 -3.18
C PHE A 263 11.44 40.30 -3.41
N SER A 264 12.20 39.62 -2.52
CA SER A 264 12.44 38.19 -2.65
C SER A 264 11.26 37.38 -2.12
N ASP A 265 10.92 36.29 -2.79
CA ASP A 265 9.81 35.40 -2.40
C ASP A 265 9.93 34.92 -0.95
N LYS A 266 11.16 34.60 -0.51
CA LYS A 266 11.40 34.16 0.88
C LYS A 266 11.18 35.28 1.90
N ALA A 267 11.60 36.49 1.60
CA ALA A 267 11.37 37.64 2.48
C ALA A 267 9.89 37.98 2.55
N LEU A 268 9.18 37.94 1.42
CA LEU A 268 7.74 38.16 1.38
C LEU A 268 6.96 37.06 2.12
N GLN A 269 7.38 35.80 1.99
CA GLN A 269 6.80 34.71 2.77
C GLN A 269 7.01 34.89 4.27
N LEU A 270 8.21 35.29 4.70
CA LEU A 270 8.50 35.57 6.10
C LEU A 270 7.67 36.75 6.60
N TRP A 271 7.56 37.79 5.79
CA TRP A 271 6.73 38.93 6.12
C TRP A 271 5.25 38.55 6.29
N ASP A 272 4.71 37.77 5.36
CA ASP A 272 3.33 37.25 5.40
C ASP A 272 3.05 36.46 6.68
N LEU A 273 4.00 35.58 7.09
CA LEU A 273 3.88 34.79 8.32
C LEU A 273 3.91 35.65 9.59
N CYS A 274 4.85 36.60 9.67
CA CYS A 274 4.94 37.52 10.80
C CYS A 274 3.70 38.43 10.89
N TYR A 275 3.22 38.91 9.75
CA TYR A 275 2.01 39.68 9.67
C TYR A 275 0.77 38.92 10.14
N ALA A 276 0.60 37.67 9.65
CA ALA A 276 -0.49 36.80 10.05
C ALA A 276 -0.47 36.53 11.57
N PHE A 277 0.71 36.34 12.14
CA PHE A 277 0.88 36.13 13.58
C PHE A 277 0.33 37.32 14.38
N PHE A 278 0.76 38.56 14.10
CA PHE A 278 0.28 39.74 14.82
C PHE A 278 -1.17 40.09 14.48
N GLU A 279 -1.63 39.87 13.27
CA GLU A 279 -3.01 40.07 12.90
C GLU A 279 -3.95 39.18 13.70
N ASN A 280 -3.62 37.88 13.82
CA ASN A 280 -4.44 36.94 14.58
C ASN A 280 -4.33 37.20 16.09
N SER A 281 -3.13 37.48 16.61
CA SER A 281 -2.95 37.86 18.03
C SER A 281 -3.77 39.11 18.40
N TYR A 282 -3.79 40.11 17.56
CA TYR A 282 -4.57 41.32 17.75
C TYR A 282 -6.08 41.07 17.71
N ARG A 283 -6.57 40.27 16.78
CA ARG A 283 -7.98 39.88 16.70
C ARG A 283 -8.44 39.07 17.90
N ILE A 284 -7.62 38.16 18.38
CA ILE A 284 -7.89 37.38 19.59
C ILE A 284 -7.95 38.30 20.79
N ALA A 285 -7.06 39.30 20.91
CA ALA A 285 -7.06 40.29 22.00
C ALA A 285 -8.29 41.20 22.03
N ILE A 286 -8.83 41.58 20.87
CA ILE A 286 -10.01 42.44 20.75
C ILE A 286 -11.31 41.64 20.87
N ASN A 287 -11.35 40.43 20.31
CA ASN A 287 -12.57 39.64 20.27
C ASN A 287 -12.51 38.51 21.30
N THR A 288 -12.83 38.81 22.56
CA THR A 288 -12.86 37.84 23.67
C THR A 288 -13.82 36.68 23.49
N HIS A 289 -14.66 36.68 22.43
CA HIS A 289 -15.56 35.60 22.04
C HIS A 289 -15.09 34.84 20.79
N ALA A 290 -13.90 35.15 20.29
CA ALA A 290 -13.37 34.44 19.11
C ALA A 290 -13.06 32.98 19.45
N GLN A 291 -13.84 32.08 18.89
CA GLN A 291 -13.66 30.63 19.05
C GLN A 291 -12.96 30.06 17.82
N GLU A 292 -11.82 29.46 18.06
CA GLU A 292 -11.09 28.70 17.06
C GLU A 292 -10.93 27.28 17.58
N TYR A 293 -11.39 26.27 16.83
CA TYR A 293 -11.26 24.87 17.25
C TYR A 293 -11.25 23.89 16.09
N ILE A 294 -10.61 22.76 16.32
CA ILE A 294 -10.74 21.52 15.59
C ILE A 294 -10.82 20.37 16.60
N LEU A 295 -12.00 19.82 16.77
CA LEU A 295 -12.32 18.83 17.80
C LEU A 295 -13.03 17.64 17.18
N ALA A 296 -12.49 16.47 17.38
CA ALA A 296 -13.14 15.20 17.06
C ALA A 296 -14.07 14.78 18.20
N LYS A 297 -15.36 14.59 17.91
CA LYS A 297 -16.32 14.02 18.85
C LYS A 297 -16.15 12.53 19.05
N ARG A 298 -15.65 11.86 18.03
CA ARG A 298 -15.50 10.41 17.94
C ARG A 298 -14.15 10.14 17.28
N PHE A 299 -13.12 10.12 18.11
CA PHE A 299 -11.76 9.96 17.61
C PHE A 299 -11.51 8.54 17.07
N GLU A 300 -12.28 7.55 17.52
CA GLU A 300 -12.27 6.20 16.94
C GLU A 300 -12.50 6.22 15.43
N VAL A 301 -13.42 7.07 14.92
CA VAL A 301 -13.67 7.22 13.46
C VAL A 301 -12.45 7.80 12.75
N ILE A 302 -11.71 8.67 13.41
CA ILE A 302 -10.47 9.23 12.85
C ILE A 302 -9.38 8.16 12.80
N PHE A 303 -9.28 7.34 13.86
CA PHE A 303 -8.35 6.22 13.91
C PHE A 303 -8.67 5.17 12.83
N GLU A 304 -9.94 4.80 12.65
CA GLU A 304 -10.41 3.96 11.54
C GLU A 304 -9.97 4.53 10.19
N ALA A 305 -10.17 5.83 9.95
CA ALA A 305 -9.76 6.48 8.71
C ALA A 305 -8.23 6.49 8.50
N MET A 306 -7.44 6.60 9.58
CA MET A 306 -5.98 6.46 9.51
C MET A 306 -5.60 5.04 9.08
N ILE A 307 -6.22 4.02 9.65
CA ILE A 307 -5.96 2.63 9.31
C ILE A 307 -6.41 2.33 7.88
N ASP A 308 -7.56 2.84 7.44
CA ASP A 308 -8.02 2.69 6.06
C ASP A 308 -7.04 3.29 5.04
N GLU A 309 -6.53 4.48 5.29
CA GLU A 309 -5.56 5.10 4.39
C GLU A 309 -4.24 4.34 4.37
N LEU A 310 -3.77 3.89 5.54
CA LEU A 310 -2.44 3.30 5.72
C LEU A 310 -2.40 1.80 5.48
N ILE A 311 -3.51 1.05 5.63
CA ILE A 311 -3.56 -0.41 5.49
C ILE A 311 -4.66 -0.81 4.51
N GLY A 312 -5.84 -0.27 4.66
CA GLY A 312 -7.04 -0.60 3.90
C GLY A 312 -7.02 -0.17 2.44
N THR A 313 -8.12 -0.44 1.78
CA THR A 313 -8.45 0.11 0.46
C THR A 313 -9.55 1.15 0.66
N PRO A 314 -9.48 2.33 0.01
CA PRO A 314 -10.53 3.32 0.13
C PRO A 314 -11.91 2.73 -0.18
N HIS A 315 -12.91 3.04 0.63
CA HIS A 315 -14.28 2.51 0.48
C HIS A 315 -14.88 2.75 -0.92
N THR A 316 -14.47 3.79 -1.63
CA THR A 316 -14.87 4.07 -3.01
C THR A 316 -14.42 3.01 -4.03
N LYS A 317 -13.43 2.17 -3.64
CA LYS A 317 -12.90 1.06 -4.47
C LYS A 317 -13.39 -0.31 -4.00
N ILE A 318 -14.23 -0.36 -2.98
CA ILE A 318 -14.84 -1.59 -2.47
C ILE A 318 -16.26 -1.66 -3.02
N PRO A 319 -16.75 -2.84 -3.43
CA PRO A 319 -18.14 -2.99 -3.88
C PRO A 319 -19.11 -2.46 -2.83
N LYS A 320 -20.12 -1.74 -3.28
CA LYS A 320 -21.09 -1.13 -2.37
C LYS A 320 -21.79 -2.15 -1.47
N GLY A 321 -22.12 -3.32 -2.01
CA GLY A 321 -22.75 -4.41 -1.24
C GLY A 321 -21.82 -5.08 -0.21
N LEU A 322 -20.49 -4.89 -0.31
CA LEU A 322 -19.53 -5.32 0.71
C LEU A 322 -19.28 -4.24 1.76
N ALA A 323 -19.19 -2.98 1.32
CA ALA A 323 -18.94 -1.86 2.21
C ALA A 323 -20.12 -1.61 3.15
N ASP A 324 -21.36 -1.65 2.62
CA ASP A 324 -22.60 -1.43 3.34
C ASP A 324 -23.48 -2.68 3.20
N GLN A 325 -23.42 -3.58 4.19
CA GLN A 325 -24.17 -4.83 4.17
C GLN A 325 -25.66 -4.59 4.46
N GLN A 326 -26.54 -5.47 3.92
CA GLN A 326 -28.00 -5.31 4.00
C GLN A 326 -28.52 -5.26 5.44
N ASP A 327 -27.82 -5.87 6.40
CA ASP A 327 -28.17 -5.86 7.82
C ASP A 327 -27.67 -4.60 8.56
N GLY A 328 -27.19 -3.61 7.83
CA GLY A 328 -26.68 -2.35 8.39
C GLY A 328 -25.30 -2.45 9.04
N LYS A 329 -24.66 -3.60 8.93
CA LYS A 329 -23.29 -3.80 9.43
C LYS A 329 -22.29 -3.35 8.37
N ARG A 330 -21.22 -2.74 8.83
CA ARG A 330 -20.12 -2.27 7.99
C ARG A 330 -18.82 -2.90 8.45
N VAL A 331 -18.04 -3.38 7.52
CA VAL A 331 -16.66 -3.80 7.78
C VAL A 331 -15.80 -2.55 7.92
N ASP A 332 -15.04 -2.42 9.02
CA ASP A 332 -14.24 -1.23 9.28
C ASP A 332 -13.10 -1.10 8.25
N HIS A 333 -12.37 -2.20 7.99
CA HIS A 333 -11.25 -2.21 7.06
C HIS A 333 -11.32 -3.41 6.12
N MET A 334 -11.08 -3.15 4.84
CA MET A 334 -10.99 -4.19 3.84
C MET A 334 -9.93 -3.83 2.80
N TYR A 335 -9.23 -4.84 2.30
CA TYR A 335 -8.38 -4.72 1.12
C TYR A 335 -8.26 -6.07 0.42
N THR A 336 -7.84 -6.04 -0.83
CA THR A 336 -7.46 -7.25 -1.56
C THR A 336 -5.95 -7.39 -1.57
N ASP A 337 -5.49 -8.61 -1.37
CA ASP A 337 -4.08 -9.00 -1.52
C ASP A 337 -4.02 -10.49 -1.86
N LEU A 338 -2.84 -11.00 -2.10
CA LEU A 338 -2.59 -12.41 -2.43
C LEU A 338 -3.31 -13.35 -1.48
N ALA A 339 -3.94 -14.38 -2.01
CA ALA A 339 -4.43 -15.49 -1.22
C ALA A 339 -3.29 -16.13 -0.42
N LEU A 340 -3.63 -16.72 0.73
CA LEU A 340 -2.61 -17.33 1.59
C LEU A 340 -1.91 -18.51 0.90
N THR A 341 -2.61 -19.17 0.00
CA THR A 341 -2.11 -20.30 -0.82
C THR A 341 -1.27 -19.88 -2.02
N SER A 342 -1.25 -18.59 -2.38
CA SER A 342 -0.62 -18.10 -3.61
C SER A 342 0.86 -17.76 -3.42
N ALA A 343 1.71 -18.16 -4.38
CA ALA A 343 3.15 -17.96 -4.33
C ALA A 343 3.57 -16.55 -4.73
N ASP A 344 3.08 -16.03 -5.84
CA ASP A 344 3.46 -14.72 -6.37
C ASP A 344 2.26 -13.95 -6.97
N ARG A 345 2.51 -12.68 -7.35
CA ARG A 345 1.46 -11.78 -7.85
C ARG A 345 1.08 -11.99 -9.33
N GLN A 346 1.85 -12.73 -10.11
CA GLN A 346 1.62 -12.84 -11.55
C GLN A 346 0.65 -13.96 -11.92
N THR A 347 0.59 -15.00 -11.09
CA THR A 347 -0.17 -16.22 -11.34
C THR A 347 -1.17 -16.55 -10.25
N SER A 348 -1.40 -15.63 -9.30
CA SER A 348 -2.08 -15.95 -8.06
C SER A 348 -3.41 -15.22 -7.90
N ARG A 349 -4.31 -15.92 -7.21
CA ARG A 349 -5.60 -15.36 -6.78
C ARG A 349 -5.40 -14.31 -5.70
N GLU A 350 -6.27 -13.32 -5.71
CA GLU A 350 -6.43 -12.37 -4.60
C GLU A 350 -7.64 -12.78 -3.75
N VAL A 351 -7.55 -12.48 -2.46
CA VAL A 351 -8.66 -12.64 -1.51
C VAL A 351 -8.89 -11.35 -0.74
N TYR A 352 -10.04 -11.27 -0.09
CA TYR A 352 -10.33 -10.18 0.82
C TYR A 352 -9.67 -10.40 2.18
N TYR A 353 -8.98 -9.38 2.64
CA TYR A 353 -8.50 -9.24 4.01
C TYR A 353 -9.45 -8.33 4.76
N ILE A 354 -9.95 -8.77 5.90
CA ILE A 354 -10.98 -8.10 6.67
C ILE A 354 -10.42 -7.71 8.03
N GLY A 355 -10.55 -6.45 8.40
CA GLY A 355 -10.05 -5.94 9.66
C GLY A 355 -11.05 -5.07 10.39
N ASP A 356 -10.87 -4.99 11.70
CA ASP A 356 -11.59 -4.09 12.58
C ASP A 356 -10.57 -3.38 13.48
N SER A 357 -10.69 -2.07 13.66
CA SER A 357 -9.76 -1.31 14.48
C SER A 357 -10.32 -1.01 15.85
N LYS A 358 -9.47 -1.15 16.87
CA LYS A 358 -9.83 -0.93 18.27
C LYS A 358 -9.00 0.18 18.87
N TYR A 359 -9.70 1.23 19.25
CA TYR A 359 -9.14 2.42 19.87
C TYR A 359 -9.49 2.45 21.37
N TYR A 360 -8.60 1.87 22.18
CA TYR A 360 -8.78 1.75 23.64
C TYR A 360 -7.63 2.39 24.41
N LYS A 361 -7.80 2.55 25.72
CA LYS A 361 -6.70 2.83 26.66
C LYS A 361 -5.71 1.67 26.64
N SER A 362 -4.45 1.96 26.96
CA SER A 362 -3.41 0.94 26.98
C SER A 362 -3.76 -0.19 27.95
N GLY A 363 -3.66 -1.45 27.50
CA GLY A 363 -3.95 -2.64 28.34
C GLY A 363 -5.40 -3.09 28.39
N HIS A 364 -6.36 -2.41 27.74
CA HIS A 364 -7.76 -2.84 27.75
C HIS A 364 -7.97 -4.11 26.89
N PRO A 365 -8.60 -5.17 27.42
CA PRO A 365 -8.82 -6.43 26.68
C PRO A 365 -9.92 -6.30 25.60
N LEU A 366 -9.83 -7.16 24.58
CA LEU A 366 -10.90 -7.31 23.59
C LEU A 366 -12.09 -8.10 24.18
N THR A 367 -13.30 -7.69 23.82
CA THR A 367 -14.51 -8.37 24.28
C THR A 367 -14.88 -9.54 23.37
N SER A 368 -15.53 -10.58 23.93
CA SER A 368 -16.03 -11.71 23.14
C SER A 368 -17.03 -11.29 22.08
N GLU A 369 -17.84 -10.26 22.36
CA GLU A 369 -18.81 -9.70 21.41
C GLU A 369 -18.14 -9.16 20.13
N SER A 370 -17.01 -8.46 20.27
CA SER A 370 -16.22 -7.98 19.12
C SER A 370 -15.74 -9.13 18.22
N ILE A 371 -15.33 -10.25 18.83
CA ILE A 371 -14.85 -11.43 18.12
C ILE A 371 -15.98 -12.08 17.29
N TYR A 372 -17.14 -12.31 17.89
CA TYR A 372 -18.30 -12.88 17.18
C TYR A 372 -18.79 -11.97 16.05
N LYS A 373 -18.76 -10.65 16.27
CA LYS A 373 -19.10 -9.67 15.27
C LYS A 373 -18.17 -9.76 14.05
N GLN A 374 -16.89 -9.90 14.29
CA GLN A 374 -15.89 -10.01 13.22
C GLN A 374 -16.05 -11.31 12.41
N TYR A 375 -16.36 -12.43 13.04
CA TYR A 375 -16.71 -13.67 12.33
C TYR A 375 -17.96 -13.49 11.45
N THR A 376 -18.96 -12.75 11.92
CA THR A 376 -20.15 -12.46 11.13
C THR A 376 -19.79 -11.67 9.88
N TYR A 377 -18.89 -10.67 9.98
CA TYR A 377 -18.44 -9.92 8.83
C TYR A 377 -17.74 -10.78 7.78
N ALA A 378 -16.87 -11.69 8.20
CA ALA A 378 -16.22 -12.62 7.30
C ALA A 378 -17.23 -13.50 6.55
N ARG A 379 -18.18 -14.09 7.25
CA ARG A 379 -19.24 -14.90 6.63
C ARG A 379 -20.07 -14.11 5.64
N ASN A 380 -20.39 -12.86 5.94
CA ASN A 380 -21.12 -12.00 5.04
C ASN A 380 -20.34 -11.69 3.75
N VAL A 381 -19.03 -11.48 3.86
CA VAL A 381 -18.15 -11.28 2.69
C VAL A 381 -18.11 -12.54 1.82
N ILE A 382 -17.98 -13.72 2.43
CA ILE A 382 -18.01 -15.01 1.71
C ILE A 382 -19.35 -15.16 1.00
N GLN A 383 -20.46 -14.93 1.70
CA GLN A 383 -21.81 -15.09 1.14
C GLN A 383 -22.06 -14.09 -0.01
N TRP A 384 -21.57 -12.84 0.13
CA TRP A 384 -21.65 -11.86 -0.94
C TRP A 384 -20.89 -12.31 -2.20
N ASN A 385 -19.66 -12.84 -2.03
CA ASN A 385 -18.85 -13.34 -3.14
C ASN A 385 -19.51 -14.53 -3.83
N ILE A 386 -20.04 -15.49 -3.05
CA ILE A 386 -20.82 -16.62 -3.58
C ILE A 386 -22.02 -16.11 -4.37
N ASN A 387 -22.82 -15.21 -3.80
CA ASN A 387 -23.99 -14.66 -4.46
C ASN A 387 -23.65 -13.91 -5.76
N LEU A 388 -22.50 -13.22 -5.78
CA LEU A 388 -22.06 -12.50 -6.97
C LEU A 388 -21.82 -13.43 -8.16
N PHE A 389 -21.21 -14.60 -7.94
CA PHE A 389 -20.79 -15.52 -9.01
C PHE A 389 -21.75 -16.67 -9.29
N LEU A 390 -22.51 -17.14 -8.29
CA LEU A 390 -23.35 -18.32 -8.39
C LEU A 390 -24.85 -18.03 -8.45
N ALA A 391 -25.31 -16.86 -8.00
CA ALA A 391 -26.74 -16.56 -8.03
C ALA A 391 -27.23 -16.32 -9.46
N ASP A 392 -28.43 -16.85 -9.75
CA ASP A 392 -29.14 -16.62 -11.02
C ASP A 392 -29.57 -15.16 -11.14
N ASP A 393 -29.14 -14.51 -12.22
CA ASP A 393 -29.45 -13.09 -12.48
C ASP A 393 -30.89 -12.84 -12.92
N THR A 394 -31.66 -13.90 -13.24
CA THR A 394 -33.05 -13.76 -13.65
C THR A 394 -33.97 -13.22 -12.56
N ALA A 395 -33.55 -13.35 -11.28
CA ALA A 395 -34.27 -12.84 -10.11
C ALA A 395 -34.08 -11.32 -9.86
N PHE A 396 -33.19 -10.65 -10.59
CA PHE A 396 -32.84 -9.25 -10.38
C PHE A 396 -33.43 -8.35 -11.48
N ASP A 397 -33.70 -7.09 -11.16
CA ASP A 397 -34.11 -6.09 -12.15
C ASP A 397 -32.92 -5.69 -13.07
N ASP A 398 -33.20 -4.93 -14.14
CA ASP A 398 -32.18 -4.57 -15.14
C ASP A 398 -31.06 -3.68 -14.60
N VAL A 399 -31.34 -2.88 -13.57
CA VAL A 399 -30.33 -2.00 -12.94
C VAL A 399 -29.40 -2.82 -12.05
N ASP A 400 -29.98 -3.71 -11.25
CA ASP A 400 -29.21 -4.58 -10.37
C ASP A 400 -28.38 -5.59 -11.16
N ARG A 401 -28.93 -6.13 -12.29
CA ARG A 401 -28.15 -6.99 -13.20
C ARG A 401 -26.93 -6.27 -13.78
N LYS A 402 -27.05 -5.02 -14.21
CA LYS A 402 -25.93 -4.23 -14.73
C LYS A 402 -24.90 -3.94 -13.65
N ASN A 403 -25.33 -3.60 -12.43
CA ASN A 403 -24.43 -3.38 -11.30
C ASN A 403 -23.68 -4.66 -10.94
N ARG A 404 -24.37 -5.79 -10.88
CA ARG A 404 -23.77 -7.11 -10.61
C ARG A 404 -22.78 -7.52 -11.70
N GLN A 405 -23.10 -7.27 -12.97
CA GLN A 405 -22.18 -7.55 -14.07
C GLN A 405 -20.92 -6.67 -13.97
N SER A 406 -21.09 -5.38 -13.64
CA SER A 406 -19.95 -4.48 -13.40
C SER A 406 -19.07 -4.96 -12.23
N ASP A 407 -19.71 -5.43 -11.15
CA ASP A 407 -18.98 -5.97 -10.00
C ASP A 407 -18.28 -7.29 -10.37
N ARG A 408 -18.92 -8.19 -11.14
CA ARG A 408 -18.27 -9.41 -11.65
C ARG A 408 -17.06 -9.11 -12.52
N ASP A 409 -17.17 -8.13 -13.42
CA ASP A 409 -16.06 -7.75 -14.30
C ASP A 409 -14.90 -7.12 -13.51
N MET A 410 -15.23 -6.32 -12.47
CA MET A 410 -14.24 -5.68 -11.62
C MET A 410 -13.54 -6.66 -10.67
N PHE A 411 -14.26 -7.66 -10.18
CA PHE A 411 -13.77 -8.61 -9.17
C PHE A 411 -13.68 -10.06 -9.70
N LYS A 412 -13.60 -10.23 -11.02
CA LYS A 412 -13.54 -11.54 -11.69
C LYS A 412 -12.44 -12.44 -11.15
N ASP A 413 -11.33 -11.85 -10.71
CA ASP A 413 -10.14 -12.56 -10.22
C ASP A 413 -10.24 -12.89 -8.71
N ILE A 414 -11.29 -12.43 -8.02
CA ILE A 414 -11.52 -12.67 -6.59
C ILE A 414 -12.68 -13.64 -6.43
N ARG A 415 -12.44 -14.89 -6.70
CA ARG A 415 -13.37 -15.99 -6.41
C ARG A 415 -12.89 -16.75 -5.18
N LEU A 416 -13.70 -16.76 -4.13
CA LEU A 416 -13.35 -17.46 -2.90
C LEU A 416 -13.63 -18.95 -2.97
N GLN A 417 -14.59 -19.37 -3.79
CA GLN A 417 -14.95 -20.79 -3.97
C GLN A 417 -14.23 -21.39 -5.18
N ASP A 418 -13.78 -22.62 -5.02
CA ASP A 418 -13.35 -23.48 -6.11
C ASP A 418 -14.60 -24.09 -6.78
N ALA A 419 -15.01 -23.51 -7.89
CA ALA A 419 -16.23 -23.92 -8.59
C ALA A 419 -16.11 -25.23 -9.38
N LYS A 420 -14.87 -25.74 -9.61
CA LYS A 420 -14.65 -26.85 -10.53
C LYS A 420 -14.39 -28.18 -9.83
N ALA A 421 -13.63 -28.19 -8.74
CA ALA A 421 -13.09 -29.44 -8.22
C ALA A 421 -13.76 -29.93 -6.92
N THR A 422 -13.80 -29.09 -5.87
CA THR A 422 -14.10 -29.56 -4.52
C THR A 422 -15.09 -28.73 -3.73
N GLU A 423 -15.60 -27.66 -4.30
CA GLU A 423 -16.36 -26.64 -3.56
C GLU A 423 -15.62 -26.12 -2.32
N GLY A 424 -14.29 -26.15 -2.36
CA GLY A 424 -13.44 -25.59 -1.31
C GLY A 424 -13.44 -24.07 -1.35
N TYR A 425 -13.09 -23.47 -0.21
CA TYR A 425 -13.05 -22.02 -0.04
C TYR A 425 -11.67 -21.56 0.36
N ASP A 426 -11.24 -20.43 -0.20
CA ASP A 426 -10.04 -19.75 0.26
C ASP A 426 -10.20 -19.28 1.71
N VAL A 427 -9.13 -19.35 2.45
CA VAL A 427 -9.09 -18.81 3.82
C VAL A 427 -9.08 -17.30 3.75
N ILE A 428 -10.11 -16.69 4.34
CA ILE A 428 -10.20 -15.23 4.46
C ILE A 428 -9.44 -14.77 5.72
N PRO A 429 -8.35 -13.99 5.55
CA PRO A 429 -7.65 -13.43 6.68
C PRO A 429 -8.51 -12.37 7.39
N ASN A 430 -8.73 -12.61 8.68
CA ASN A 430 -9.39 -11.69 9.60
C ASN A 430 -8.42 -11.21 10.66
N PHE A 431 -8.54 -9.93 11.03
CA PHE A 431 -7.65 -9.39 12.04
C PHE A 431 -8.29 -8.24 12.84
N PHE A 432 -7.86 -8.10 14.08
CA PHE A 432 -8.03 -6.88 14.85
C PHE A 432 -6.74 -6.08 14.83
N ILE A 433 -6.91 -4.77 14.73
CA ILE A 433 -5.84 -3.80 14.88
C ILE A 433 -6.11 -2.97 16.11
N ARG A 434 -5.27 -3.09 17.13
CA ARG A 434 -5.37 -2.31 18.36
C ARG A 434 -4.31 -1.20 18.36
N ALA A 435 -4.73 0.03 18.69
CA ALA A 435 -3.80 1.13 18.94
C ALA A 435 -3.01 0.86 20.22
N PHE A 436 -1.70 1.05 20.16
CA PHE A 436 -0.82 0.82 21.30
C PHE A 436 0.34 1.85 21.29
N VAL A 437 0.88 2.16 22.46
CA VAL A 437 2.02 3.08 22.63
C VAL A 437 3.10 2.39 23.45
N TYR A 438 4.36 2.47 22.95
CA TYR A 438 5.53 2.00 23.70
C TYR A 438 5.83 2.91 24.90
N ASP A 439 6.26 2.33 26.01
CA ASP A 439 6.63 3.11 27.20
C ASP A 439 7.83 4.05 26.96
N ASP A 440 8.69 3.78 25.97
CA ASP A 440 9.78 4.67 25.55
C ASP A 440 9.40 5.62 24.41
N HIS A 441 8.13 5.68 24.05
CA HIS A 441 7.56 6.52 22.98
C HIS A 441 8.28 6.43 21.63
N ARG A 442 8.94 5.30 21.35
CA ARG A 442 9.61 5.09 20.06
C ARG A 442 8.58 4.90 18.93
N TYR A 443 8.88 5.49 17.78
CA TYR A 443 8.03 5.43 16.58
C TYR A 443 8.83 5.26 15.29
N ASN A 444 9.89 4.46 15.34
CA ASN A 444 10.72 4.18 14.16
C ASN A 444 10.09 3.11 13.24
N ALA A 445 10.60 3.01 12.00
CA ALA A 445 10.07 2.13 10.97
C ALA A 445 10.19 0.62 11.27
N THR A 446 10.92 0.21 12.31
CA THR A 446 11.19 -1.19 12.63
C THR A 446 10.24 -1.77 13.69
N HIS A 447 9.58 -0.94 14.50
CA HIS A 447 8.74 -1.37 15.63
C HIS A 447 7.32 -0.82 15.52
N ASN A 448 6.66 -1.04 14.38
CA ASN A 448 5.37 -0.40 14.12
C ASN A 448 4.18 -1.33 14.26
N ILE A 449 4.43 -2.63 14.18
CA ILE A 449 3.42 -3.67 14.28
C ILE A 449 3.97 -4.74 15.22
N LEU A 450 3.17 -5.09 16.19
CA LEU A 450 3.44 -6.17 17.12
C LEU A 450 2.32 -7.20 17.05
N LYS A 451 2.69 -8.46 17.17
CA LYS A 451 1.73 -9.50 17.49
C LYS A 451 1.21 -9.24 18.89
N HIS A 452 -0.10 -9.19 19.04
CA HIS A 452 -0.66 -9.20 20.37
C HIS A 452 -0.46 -10.60 20.95
N THR A 453 0.28 -10.71 22.05
CA THR A 453 0.54 -11.98 22.74
C THR A 453 -0.33 -12.10 23.98
N ASP A 454 -0.71 -13.33 24.29
CA ASP A 454 -1.37 -13.68 25.56
C ASP A 454 -0.40 -13.64 26.75
N GLY A 455 -0.89 -13.99 27.93
CA GLY A 455 -0.07 -14.05 29.15
C GLY A 455 1.07 -15.06 29.10
N ASN A 456 1.06 -15.99 28.14
CA ASN A 456 2.10 -17.01 27.93
C ASN A 456 3.11 -16.60 26.83
N GLY A 457 2.92 -15.42 26.21
CA GLY A 457 3.74 -14.92 25.13
C GLY A 457 3.40 -15.50 23.74
N GLU A 458 2.29 -16.25 23.63
CA GLU A 458 1.83 -16.74 22.35
C GLU A 458 0.97 -15.71 21.61
N HIS A 459 1.04 -15.72 20.26
CA HIS A 459 0.21 -14.83 19.45
C HIS A 459 -1.27 -15.15 19.63
N CYS A 460 -2.07 -14.14 19.98
CA CYS A 460 -3.51 -14.27 20.11
C CYS A 460 -4.15 -14.48 18.73
N THR A 461 -4.37 -15.72 18.38
CA THR A 461 -5.17 -16.09 17.21
C THR A 461 -6.33 -16.97 17.71
N LYS A 462 -7.51 -16.66 17.23
CA LYS A 462 -8.71 -17.46 17.50
C LYS A 462 -9.19 -18.08 16.20
N VAL A 463 -9.56 -19.35 16.29
CA VAL A 463 -10.12 -20.11 15.17
C VAL A 463 -11.57 -20.43 15.48
N SER A 464 -12.45 -20.17 14.52
CA SER A 464 -13.83 -20.63 14.51
C SER A 464 -14.00 -21.60 13.37
N TYR A 465 -14.50 -22.79 13.63
CA TYR A 465 -14.73 -23.81 12.61
C TYR A 465 -15.95 -24.65 12.98
N GLN A 466 -16.61 -25.15 11.95
CA GLN A 466 -17.65 -26.18 12.13
C GLN A 466 -17.01 -27.58 12.18
N PHE A 467 -16.01 -27.80 11.33
CA PHE A 467 -15.24 -29.03 11.21
C PHE A 467 -13.74 -28.72 11.34
N PRO A 468 -13.11 -29.07 12.46
CA PRO A 468 -11.74 -28.68 12.74
C PRO A 468 -10.67 -29.32 11.83
N ASP A 469 -11.05 -30.36 11.08
CA ASP A 469 -10.22 -31.05 10.11
C ASP A 469 -10.35 -30.50 8.68
N ARG A 470 -11.11 -29.40 8.49
CA ARG A 470 -11.39 -28.80 7.17
C ARG A 470 -10.91 -27.36 7.12
N LEU A 471 -9.70 -27.18 6.60
CA LEU A 471 -9.12 -25.85 6.45
C LEU A 471 -9.84 -24.99 5.39
N PHE A 472 -10.18 -25.60 4.27
CA PHE A 472 -10.80 -24.94 3.11
C PHE A 472 -12.33 -24.98 3.16
N ASP A 473 -12.89 -25.02 4.39
CA ASP A 473 -14.33 -24.94 4.61
C ASP A 473 -14.77 -23.48 4.73
N ARG A 474 -15.96 -23.19 4.24
CA ARG A 474 -16.57 -21.84 4.32
C ARG A 474 -16.65 -21.28 5.75
N ASP A 475 -16.84 -22.14 6.72
CA ASP A 475 -17.03 -21.76 8.12
C ASP A 475 -15.73 -21.84 8.95
N THR A 476 -14.58 -22.13 8.31
CA THR A 476 -13.28 -22.09 8.96
C THR A 476 -12.69 -20.66 8.85
N LEU A 477 -12.67 -19.96 9.98
CA LEU A 477 -12.29 -18.55 10.06
C LEU A 477 -11.18 -18.35 11.08
N PHE A 478 -10.11 -17.70 10.65
CA PHE A 478 -8.98 -17.31 11.50
C PHE A 478 -9.08 -15.82 11.83
N LEU A 479 -8.85 -15.48 13.08
CA LEU A 479 -8.87 -14.11 13.58
C LEU A 479 -7.60 -13.84 14.38
N SER A 480 -6.72 -13.02 13.83
CA SER A 480 -5.44 -12.63 14.41
C SER A 480 -5.50 -11.24 15.02
N HIS A 481 -4.71 -11.00 16.07
CA HIS A 481 -4.67 -9.73 16.78
C HIS A 481 -3.31 -9.06 16.60
N TYR A 482 -3.33 -7.80 16.20
CA TYR A 482 -2.14 -6.97 16.00
C TYR A 482 -2.22 -5.70 16.81
N ASP A 483 -1.12 -5.33 17.43
CA ASP A 483 -0.92 -4.02 18.02
C ASP A 483 -0.15 -3.14 17.03
N VAL A 484 -0.73 -2.00 16.65
CA VAL A 484 -0.04 -1.00 15.83
C VAL A 484 0.42 0.16 16.68
N ASN A 485 1.65 0.60 16.45
CA ASN A 485 2.19 1.76 17.16
C ASN A 485 1.41 3.01 16.76
N PHE A 486 0.59 3.50 17.68
CA PHE A 486 -0.27 4.65 17.46
C PHE A 486 0.52 5.92 17.11
N LEU A 487 1.68 6.12 17.74
CA LEU A 487 2.53 7.28 17.46
C LEU A 487 3.02 7.27 16.01
N TYR A 488 3.40 6.09 15.52
CA TYR A 488 3.85 5.96 14.12
C TYR A 488 2.71 6.13 13.12
N VAL A 489 1.56 5.52 13.38
CA VAL A 489 0.35 5.66 12.55
C VAL A 489 -0.07 7.12 12.45
N LEU A 490 -0.17 7.81 13.58
CA LEU A 490 -0.50 9.23 13.66
C LEU A 490 0.51 10.10 12.91
N PHE A 491 1.80 9.86 13.14
CA PHE A 491 2.90 10.57 12.49
C PHE A 491 2.89 10.40 10.97
N LEU A 492 2.69 9.17 10.49
CA LEU A 492 2.67 8.85 9.06
C LEU A 492 1.43 9.43 8.38
N TYR A 493 0.27 9.34 9.05
CA TYR A 493 -0.99 9.90 8.54
C TYR A 493 -0.93 11.43 8.43
N ALA A 494 -0.40 12.09 9.46
CA ALA A 494 -0.29 13.54 9.51
C ALA A 494 0.70 14.13 8.47
N ARG A 495 1.56 13.29 7.87
CA ARG A 495 2.50 13.70 6.83
C ARG A 495 1.95 13.45 5.43
N ASN A 496 2.18 14.41 4.55
CA ASN A 496 1.78 14.27 3.14
C ASN A 496 2.91 13.65 2.29
N ARG A 497 3.32 12.40 2.62
CA ARG A 497 4.37 11.65 1.93
C ARG A 497 3.82 10.33 1.39
N SER A 498 3.29 10.35 0.19
CA SER A 498 2.65 9.19 -0.45
C SER A 498 3.55 7.96 -0.54
N ASN A 499 4.84 8.13 -0.84
CA ASN A 499 5.78 7.02 -0.98
C ASN A 499 6.03 6.29 0.36
N GLU A 500 6.16 7.03 1.47
CA GLU A 500 6.35 6.42 2.80
C GLU A 500 5.09 5.63 3.22
N LYS A 501 3.90 6.20 2.95
CA LYS A 501 2.62 5.52 3.21
C LYS A 501 2.46 4.24 2.38
N ALA A 502 2.79 4.29 1.09
CA ALA A 502 2.70 3.13 0.20
C ALA A 502 3.67 2.02 0.60
N ALA A 503 4.91 2.36 0.93
CA ALA A 503 5.92 1.40 1.39
C ALA A 503 5.50 0.73 2.72
N TRP A 504 4.97 1.51 3.66
CA TRP A 504 4.48 0.95 4.92
C TRP A 504 3.26 0.05 4.72
N LYS A 505 2.31 0.47 3.87
CA LYS A 505 1.14 -0.33 3.50
C LYS A 505 1.52 -1.70 2.96
N ALA A 506 2.45 -1.75 2.01
CA ALA A 506 2.93 -3.00 1.43
C ALA A 506 3.56 -3.92 2.50
N LYS A 507 4.41 -3.36 3.35
CA LYS A 507 5.07 -4.10 4.44
C LYS A 507 4.08 -4.65 5.47
N VAL A 508 3.09 -3.85 5.88
CA VAL A 508 2.08 -4.30 6.85
C VAL A 508 1.25 -5.47 6.31
N ARG A 509 0.82 -5.36 5.06
CA ARG A 509 0.04 -6.41 4.39
C ARG A 509 0.84 -7.71 4.27
N GLU A 510 2.11 -7.60 3.93
CA GLU A 510 3.04 -8.74 3.90
C GLU A 510 3.19 -9.39 5.29
N VAL A 511 3.37 -8.58 6.35
CA VAL A 511 3.46 -9.09 7.73
C VAL A 511 2.19 -9.85 8.09
N PHE A 512 1.01 -9.28 7.87
CA PHE A 512 -0.26 -9.95 8.20
C PHE A 512 -0.43 -11.26 7.44
N ARG A 513 -0.12 -11.27 6.15
CA ARG A 513 -0.19 -12.48 5.32
C ARG A 513 0.72 -13.59 5.85
N ASN A 514 1.99 -13.28 6.07
CA ASN A 514 2.97 -14.27 6.51
C ASN A 514 2.66 -14.81 7.89
N GLU A 515 2.20 -13.95 8.80
CA GLU A 515 1.84 -14.38 10.16
C GLU A 515 0.64 -15.30 10.21
N ILE A 516 -0.38 -15.04 9.39
CA ILE A 516 -1.55 -15.93 9.30
C ILE A 516 -1.14 -17.27 8.66
N ARG A 517 -0.26 -17.25 7.66
CA ARG A 517 0.34 -18.47 7.12
C ARG A 517 1.04 -19.31 8.19
N ASP A 518 1.86 -18.66 9.02
CA ASP A 518 2.55 -19.31 10.13
C ASP A 518 1.59 -19.96 11.13
N VAL A 519 0.48 -19.26 11.44
CA VAL A 519 -0.55 -19.79 12.34
C VAL A 519 -1.23 -21.04 11.75
N ILE A 520 -1.62 -20.96 10.48
CA ILE A 520 -2.25 -22.09 9.78
C ILE A 520 -1.29 -23.27 9.70
N GLN A 521 -0.01 -23.02 9.39
CA GLN A 521 1.01 -24.06 9.31
C GLN A 521 1.35 -24.72 10.66
N LYS A 522 1.03 -24.08 11.79
CA LYS A 522 1.09 -24.75 13.11
C LYS A 522 0.00 -25.81 13.28
N GLU A 523 -1.20 -25.53 12.80
CA GLU A 523 -2.37 -26.40 12.94
C GLU A 523 -2.46 -27.47 11.84
N TYR A 524 -2.04 -27.11 10.61
CA TYR A 524 -2.18 -27.95 9.42
C TYR A 524 -0.83 -28.19 8.73
N GLN A 525 -0.65 -29.41 8.24
CA GLN A 525 0.36 -29.68 7.23
C GLN A 525 -0.26 -29.49 5.85
N ILE A 526 0.35 -28.65 5.04
CA ILE A 526 -0.09 -28.39 3.66
C ILE A 526 0.72 -29.25 2.70
N TYR A 527 0.06 -29.72 1.66
CA TYR A 527 0.64 -30.50 0.57
C TYR A 527 0.27 -29.87 -0.76
N ALA A 528 1.23 -29.82 -1.67
CA ALA A 528 0.98 -29.60 -3.08
C ALA A 528 0.65 -30.94 -3.72
N MET A 529 -0.34 -30.95 -4.62
CA MET A 529 -0.74 -32.15 -5.35
C MET A 529 -0.87 -31.86 -6.83
N ARG A 530 -0.46 -32.84 -7.66
CA ARG A 530 -0.75 -32.85 -9.09
C ARG A 530 -1.28 -34.21 -9.49
N ALA A 531 -2.29 -34.27 -10.33
CA ALA A 531 -2.85 -35.51 -10.83
C ALA A 531 -1.78 -36.29 -11.58
N LYS A 532 -1.71 -37.61 -11.32
CA LYS A 532 -0.87 -38.53 -12.07
C LYS A 532 -1.30 -38.62 -13.52
N LEU A 533 -0.36 -38.98 -14.39
CA LEU A 533 -0.64 -39.16 -15.81
C LEU A 533 -1.83 -40.08 -16.04
N GLY A 534 -2.77 -39.66 -16.89
CA GLY A 534 -3.97 -40.41 -17.18
C GLY A 534 -5.09 -40.33 -16.13
N VAL A 535 -4.89 -39.57 -15.05
CA VAL A 535 -5.92 -39.36 -14.02
C VAL A 535 -6.56 -38.00 -14.20
N ASP A 536 -7.90 -37.96 -14.26
CA ASP A 536 -8.66 -36.72 -14.11
C ASP A 536 -8.73 -36.36 -12.64
N GLY A 537 -7.89 -35.40 -12.23
CA GLY A 537 -7.84 -34.96 -10.85
C GLY A 537 -9.15 -34.39 -10.35
N SER A 538 -9.82 -33.57 -11.15
CA SER A 538 -11.11 -32.96 -10.80
C SER A 538 -12.22 -34.00 -10.65
N LEU A 539 -12.32 -34.93 -11.61
CA LEU A 539 -13.30 -36.02 -11.54
C LEU A 539 -13.03 -36.93 -10.35
N PHE A 540 -11.75 -37.23 -10.09
CA PHE A 540 -11.37 -38.05 -8.94
C PHE A 540 -11.77 -37.41 -7.62
N LEU A 541 -11.51 -36.10 -7.46
CA LEU A 541 -11.89 -35.37 -6.26
C LEU A 541 -13.41 -35.32 -6.08
N GLN A 542 -14.18 -35.13 -7.17
CA GLN A 542 -15.63 -35.16 -7.13
C GLN A 542 -16.18 -36.55 -6.71
N GLN A 543 -15.58 -37.61 -7.18
CA GLN A 543 -15.97 -38.97 -6.78
C GLN A 543 -15.71 -39.27 -5.28
N HIS A 544 -14.73 -38.59 -4.70
CA HIS A 544 -14.37 -38.73 -3.28
C HIS A 544 -14.78 -37.49 -2.44
N PHE A 545 -15.70 -36.69 -2.94
CA PHE A 545 -16.14 -35.44 -2.34
C PHE A 545 -16.49 -35.58 -0.85
N TYR A 546 -17.23 -36.62 -0.51
CA TYR A 546 -17.64 -36.86 0.89
C TYR A 546 -16.47 -36.92 1.90
N GLU A 547 -15.35 -37.52 1.51
CA GLU A 547 -14.16 -37.64 2.35
C GLU A 547 -13.23 -36.43 2.28
N LEU A 548 -13.24 -35.69 1.17
CA LEU A 548 -12.25 -34.65 0.87
C LEU A 548 -12.77 -33.21 0.95
N ASN A 549 -14.09 -33.04 1.13
CA ASN A 549 -14.72 -31.72 1.21
C ASN A 549 -14.10 -30.84 2.30
N GLY A 550 -13.73 -29.60 1.94
CA GLY A 550 -13.08 -28.64 2.82
C GLY A 550 -11.62 -28.97 3.19
N ARG A 551 -11.04 -30.06 2.65
CA ARG A 551 -9.65 -30.46 2.86
C ARG A 551 -8.78 -30.22 1.66
N VAL A 552 -9.36 -30.21 0.47
CA VAL A 552 -8.69 -29.98 -0.80
C VAL A 552 -9.25 -28.70 -1.43
N PHE A 553 -8.37 -27.94 -2.05
CA PHE A 553 -8.70 -26.69 -2.71
C PHE A 553 -7.81 -26.50 -3.95
N GLN A 554 -8.37 -25.91 -5.00
CA GLN A 554 -7.61 -25.52 -6.21
C GLN A 554 -7.23 -24.03 -6.16
N PRO A 555 -6.06 -23.67 -5.60
CA PRO A 555 -5.70 -22.28 -5.32
C PRO A 555 -5.20 -21.52 -6.55
N TYR A 556 -4.94 -22.25 -7.65
CA TYR A 556 -4.32 -21.67 -8.84
C TYR A 556 -5.37 -21.51 -9.93
N GLY A 557 -5.32 -20.37 -10.64
CA GLY A 557 -6.26 -20.04 -11.70
C GLY A 557 -6.31 -21.06 -12.84
N GLU A 558 -7.07 -20.74 -13.87
CA GLU A 558 -7.30 -21.62 -15.04
C GLU A 558 -6.01 -22.14 -15.69
N ASP A 559 -4.92 -21.38 -15.55
CA ASP A 559 -3.60 -21.73 -16.11
C ASP A 559 -2.90 -22.89 -15.40
N ARG A 560 -3.34 -23.27 -14.19
CA ARG A 560 -2.76 -24.33 -13.36
C ARG A 560 -3.81 -25.29 -12.81
N GLU A 561 -4.79 -25.64 -13.63
CA GLU A 561 -5.91 -26.52 -13.26
C GLU A 561 -5.49 -27.89 -12.70
N THR A 562 -4.28 -28.32 -12.95
CA THR A 562 -3.75 -29.62 -12.52
C THR A 562 -3.16 -29.61 -11.12
N TYR A 563 -2.99 -28.43 -10.49
CA TYR A 563 -2.42 -28.33 -9.15
C TYR A 563 -3.49 -28.08 -8.10
N PHE A 564 -3.40 -28.80 -7.00
CA PHE A 564 -4.30 -28.70 -5.86
C PHE A 564 -3.50 -28.51 -4.57
N ALA A 565 -4.11 -27.90 -3.57
CA ALA A 565 -3.62 -27.87 -2.20
C ALA A 565 -4.43 -28.84 -1.35
N TYR A 566 -3.78 -29.65 -0.51
CA TYR A 566 -4.39 -30.50 0.48
C TYR A 566 -3.92 -30.07 1.86
N ALA A 567 -4.85 -29.90 2.79
CA ALA A 567 -4.57 -29.56 4.17
C ALA A 567 -4.88 -30.74 5.09
N ARG A 568 -3.86 -31.19 5.83
CA ARG A 568 -3.97 -32.25 6.83
C ARG A 568 -3.74 -31.69 8.22
N PRO A 569 -4.66 -31.88 9.19
CA PRO A 569 -4.41 -31.52 10.58
C PRO A 569 -3.16 -32.21 11.13
N LYS A 570 -2.33 -31.49 11.87
CA LYS A 570 -1.10 -32.03 12.46
C LYS A 570 -1.36 -32.91 13.69
N ASP A 571 -2.46 -32.66 14.40
CA ASP A 571 -2.86 -33.45 15.57
C ASP A 571 -3.57 -34.75 15.11
N GLU A 572 -2.79 -35.75 14.72
CA GLU A 572 -3.30 -37.03 14.24
C GLU A 572 -4.11 -37.83 15.29
N ALA A 573 -3.87 -37.57 16.60
CA ALA A 573 -4.62 -38.23 17.66
C ALA A 573 -6.11 -37.84 17.69
N LYS A 574 -6.44 -36.67 17.15
CA LYS A 574 -7.84 -36.21 17.08
C LYS A 574 -8.54 -36.63 15.78
N TRP A 575 -7.83 -37.07 14.76
CA TRP A 575 -8.34 -37.26 13.39
C TRP A 575 -7.90 -38.58 12.79
N ALA A 576 -8.51 -39.67 13.23
CA ALA A 576 -8.17 -41.03 12.80
C ALA A 576 -8.24 -41.28 11.27
N ASP A 577 -9.02 -40.47 10.56
CA ASP A 577 -9.23 -40.63 9.10
C ASP A 577 -8.22 -39.90 8.24
N THR A 578 -7.31 -39.09 8.80
CA THR A 578 -6.37 -38.26 8.00
C THR A 578 -5.41 -39.11 7.17
N GLN A 579 -4.96 -40.25 7.67
CA GLN A 579 -4.10 -41.14 6.94
C GLN A 579 -4.84 -41.81 5.76
N ARG A 580 -6.08 -42.28 6.01
CA ARG A 580 -6.92 -42.85 4.95
C ARG A 580 -7.16 -41.85 3.81
N GLN A 581 -7.41 -40.60 4.11
CA GLN A 581 -7.59 -39.53 3.12
C GLN A 581 -6.33 -39.28 2.32
N TYR A 582 -5.16 -39.24 2.98
CA TYR A 582 -3.88 -39.16 2.31
C TYR A 582 -3.65 -40.34 1.37
N ASP A 583 -3.92 -41.56 1.82
CA ASP A 583 -3.76 -42.81 1.03
C ASP A 583 -4.70 -42.82 -0.19
N ILE A 584 -5.91 -42.27 -0.07
CA ILE A 584 -6.83 -42.14 -1.21
C ILE A 584 -6.23 -41.19 -2.23
N LEU A 585 -5.76 -40.00 -1.80
CA LEU A 585 -5.16 -39.01 -2.69
C LEU A 585 -3.87 -39.52 -3.33
N ALA A 586 -3.02 -40.22 -2.61
CA ALA A 586 -1.74 -40.77 -3.12
C ALA A 586 -1.90 -41.81 -4.25
N LYS A 587 -3.09 -42.39 -4.38
CA LYS A 587 -3.39 -43.29 -5.52
C LYS A 587 -3.48 -42.52 -6.84
N ALA A 588 -4.04 -41.32 -6.81
CA ALA A 588 -4.37 -40.52 -7.98
C ALA A 588 -3.45 -39.34 -8.22
N PHE A 589 -2.76 -38.87 -7.17
CA PHE A 589 -1.93 -37.67 -7.23
C PHE A 589 -0.48 -37.97 -6.84
N VAL A 590 0.43 -37.20 -7.40
CA VAL A 590 1.77 -36.97 -6.85
C VAL A 590 1.61 -35.92 -5.77
N ILE A 591 2.08 -36.21 -4.56
CA ILE A 591 1.87 -35.38 -3.37
C ILE A 591 3.21 -35.07 -2.72
N ASP A 592 3.47 -33.81 -2.38
CA ASP A 592 4.62 -33.44 -1.57
C ASP A 592 4.26 -32.37 -0.54
N VAL A 593 5.04 -32.36 0.56
CA VAL A 593 4.91 -31.36 1.61
C VAL A 593 5.21 -29.98 1.06
N CYS A 594 4.35 -29.05 1.33
CA CYS A 594 4.42 -27.67 0.84
C CYS A 594 4.13 -26.70 1.99
N ASN A 595 4.77 -25.54 2.00
CA ASN A 595 4.35 -24.48 2.88
C ASN A 595 3.29 -23.61 2.20
N MET A 596 2.46 -22.94 3.00
CA MET A 596 1.53 -21.98 2.42
C MET A 596 2.27 -20.87 1.68
N GLY A 597 1.97 -20.72 0.40
CA GLY A 597 2.60 -19.73 -0.45
C GLY A 597 3.86 -20.19 -1.17
N ASP A 598 4.27 -21.46 -1.06
CA ASP A 598 5.26 -22.03 -1.94
C ASP A 598 4.67 -22.30 -3.33
N ASP A 599 5.49 -22.23 -4.37
CA ASP A 599 5.07 -22.63 -5.72
C ASP A 599 5.00 -24.16 -5.82
N PRO A 600 3.82 -24.73 -6.07
CA PRO A 600 3.64 -26.19 -6.11
C PRO A 600 4.41 -26.84 -7.26
N GLU A 601 4.64 -26.12 -8.33
CA GLU A 601 5.42 -26.63 -9.46
C GLU A 601 6.88 -26.84 -9.06
N VAL A 602 7.45 -25.88 -8.31
CA VAL A 602 8.81 -26.00 -7.77
C VAL A 602 8.90 -27.14 -6.75
N VAL A 603 7.89 -27.23 -5.85
CA VAL A 603 7.85 -28.28 -4.81
C VAL A 603 7.77 -29.67 -5.44
N LEU A 604 6.94 -29.84 -6.45
CA LEU A 604 6.70 -31.14 -7.08
C LEU A 604 7.73 -31.53 -8.15
N SER A 605 8.55 -30.56 -8.62
CA SER A 605 9.48 -30.80 -9.75
C SER A 605 10.37 -32.03 -9.54
N GLN A 606 11.01 -32.15 -8.40
CA GLN A 606 11.93 -33.26 -8.11
C GLN A 606 11.23 -34.62 -8.06
N LYS A 607 9.99 -34.69 -7.56
CA LYS A 607 9.22 -35.94 -7.51
C LYS A 607 8.68 -36.30 -8.87
N MET A 608 8.24 -35.35 -9.65
CA MET A 608 7.80 -35.57 -11.02
C MET A 608 8.94 -36.12 -11.87
N ASP A 609 10.13 -35.55 -11.76
CA ASP A 609 11.32 -36.03 -12.46
C ASP A 609 11.68 -37.47 -12.04
N ALA A 610 11.57 -37.78 -10.75
CA ALA A 610 11.87 -39.15 -10.25
C ALA A 610 10.82 -40.19 -10.69
N GLU A 611 9.54 -39.82 -10.74
CA GLU A 611 8.48 -40.70 -11.24
C GLU A 611 8.52 -40.86 -12.77
N LEU A 612 8.97 -39.84 -13.49
CA LEU A 612 9.19 -39.86 -14.94
C LEU A 612 10.46 -40.65 -15.35
N GLN A 613 11.45 -40.78 -14.46
CA GLN A 613 12.67 -41.56 -14.69
C GLN A 613 12.45 -43.10 -14.54
N GLN A 614 11.34 -43.55 -14.00
CA GLN A 614 10.99 -44.97 -14.15
C GLN A 614 10.72 -45.22 -15.64
N PRO A 615 11.17 -46.38 -16.20
CA PRO A 615 10.98 -46.65 -17.61
C PRO A 615 9.49 -46.86 -17.91
N VAL A 616 8.80 -45.75 -18.01
CA VAL A 616 7.46 -45.69 -18.53
C VAL A 616 7.61 -45.62 -20.05
N GLU A 617 6.78 -46.33 -20.79
CA GLU A 617 6.57 -46.07 -22.21
C GLU A 617 6.58 -44.56 -22.45
N PRO A 618 7.24 -44.07 -23.52
CA PRO A 618 7.41 -42.62 -23.76
C PRO A 618 6.10 -41.89 -23.50
N PRO A 619 6.12 -40.79 -22.76
CA PRO A 619 4.92 -40.14 -22.29
C PRO A 619 4.01 -39.88 -23.49
N LYS A 620 2.83 -40.48 -23.46
CA LYS A 620 1.84 -40.38 -24.52
C LYS A 620 1.11 -39.04 -24.37
N TRP A 621 1.87 -37.92 -24.30
CA TRP A 621 1.36 -36.58 -24.09
C TRP A 621 0.33 -36.17 -25.13
N LEU A 622 0.41 -36.68 -26.36
CA LEU A 622 -0.53 -36.56 -27.45
C LEU A 622 -1.14 -37.90 -27.85
N THR A 623 -1.47 -38.75 -26.94
CA THR A 623 -2.39 -39.84 -27.28
C THR A 623 -3.76 -39.26 -27.57
N MET A 624 -4.51 -39.93 -28.48
CA MET A 624 -5.92 -39.58 -28.76
C MET A 624 -6.67 -39.29 -27.47
N HIS A 625 -6.44 -40.04 -26.41
CA HIS A 625 -7.06 -39.90 -25.12
C HIS A 625 -6.77 -38.55 -24.44
N TYR A 626 -5.58 -37.98 -24.60
CA TYR A 626 -5.23 -36.66 -24.00
C TYR A 626 -5.89 -35.50 -24.73
N LEU A 627 -5.95 -35.59 -26.06
CA LEU A 627 -6.62 -34.63 -26.92
C LEU A 627 -8.14 -34.73 -26.78
N GLU A 628 -8.70 -35.92 -26.54
CA GLU A 628 -10.12 -36.12 -26.28
C GLU A 628 -10.59 -35.50 -24.95
N ARG A 629 -9.71 -35.37 -23.99
CA ARG A 629 -10.01 -34.89 -22.65
C ARG A 629 -10.25 -33.38 -22.59
N ASP A 630 -9.49 -32.62 -23.35
CA ASP A 630 -9.62 -31.18 -23.41
C ASP A 630 -9.69 -30.66 -24.85
N PRO A 631 -10.89 -30.66 -25.45
CA PRO A 631 -11.10 -30.19 -26.80
C PRO A 631 -10.67 -28.76 -27.05
N SER A 632 -10.56 -27.95 -25.96
CA SER A 632 -10.16 -26.55 -26.03
C SER A 632 -8.63 -26.35 -26.05
N MET A 633 -7.86 -27.38 -25.80
CA MET A 633 -6.39 -27.36 -25.86
C MET A 633 -5.91 -26.84 -27.22
N GLY A 634 -4.91 -25.93 -27.18
CA GLY A 634 -4.32 -25.38 -28.39
C GLY A 634 -3.02 -26.08 -28.80
N VAL A 635 -2.88 -26.31 -30.08
CA VAL A 635 -1.64 -26.80 -30.70
C VAL A 635 -1.18 -25.75 -31.72
N LEU A 636 0.07 -25.31 -31.57
CA LEU A 636 0.73 -24.44 -32.52
C LEU A 636 1.60 -25.25 -33.49
N VAL A 637 1.43 -25.02 -34.77
CA VAL A 637 2.37 -25.54 -35.78
C VAL A 637 3.25 -24.37 -36.23
N GLY A 638 4.54 -24.48 -35.92
CA GLY A 638 5.52 -23.45 -36.16
C GLY A 638 6.64 -23.89 -37.07
N TYR A 639 7.31 -22.93 -37.70
CA TYR A 639 8.39 -23.14 -38.66
C TYR A 639 9.73 -22.72 -38.06
N TYR A 640 10.76 -23.54 -38.25
CA TYR A 640 12.13 -23.14 -37.99
C TYR A 640 12.93 -23.09 -39.30
N LYS A 641 13.71 -22.03 -39.51
CA LYS A 641 14.30 -21.67 -40.78
C LYS A 641 15.59 -22.39 -41.10
N SER A 642 16.40 -22.67 -40.11
CA SER A 642 17.73 -23.25 -40.26
C SER A 642 18.13 -24.15 -39.06
N GLU A 643 19.22 -24.89 -39.24
CA GLU A 643 19.86 -25.65 -38.16
C GLU A 643 20.29 -24.74 -36.96
N GLU A 644 20.76 -23.53 -37.24
CA GLU A 644 21.13 -22.57 -36.19
C GLU A 644 19.90 -22.15 -35.42
N HIS A 645 18.78 -21.89 -36.09
CA HIS A 645 17.51 -21.58 -35.41
C HIS A 645 17.05 -22.73 -34.52
N LEU A 646 17.16 -23.97 -35.04
CA LEU A 646 16.84 -25.18 -34.26
C LEU A 646 17.75 -25.31 -33.02
N LYS A 647 19.07 -25.09 -33.16
CA LYS A 647 20.00 -25.08 -32.02
C LYS A 647 19.65 -24.05 -30.99
N TRP A 648 19.24 -22.85 -31.43
CA TRP A 648 18.78 -21.79 -30.55
C TRP A 648 17.51 -22.22 -29.79
N ILE A 649 16.53 -22.82 -30.45
CA ILE A 649 15.31 -23.37 -29.84
C ILE A 649 15.68 -24.45 -28.81
N MET A 650 16.67 -25.28 -29.11
CA MET A 650 17.12 -26.37 -28.27
C MET A 650 18.05 -25.96 -27.10
N GLY A 651 18.15 -24.68 -26.83
CA GLY A 651 18.85 -24.14 -25.65
C GLY A 651 20.18 -23.47 -25.94
N ALA A 652 20.62 -23.36 -27.20
CA ALA A 652 21.78 -22.56 -27.56
C ALA A 652 21.46 -21.05 -27.63
N ASN A 653 20.67 -20.57 -26.65
CA ASN A 653 20.30 -19.17 -26.45
C ASN A 653 20.86 -18.64 -25.12
N ASP A 654 20.80 -17.35 -24.91
CA ASP A 654 21.38 -16.67 -23.74
C ASP A 654 20.88 -17.21 -22.38
N LYS A 655 19.75 -17.91 -22.34
CA LYS A 655 19.17 -18.50 -21.14
C LYS A 655 19.39 -20.01 -20.99
N GLY A 656 19.97 -20.66 -22.00
CA GLY A 656 20.14 -22.12 -21.99
C GLY A 656 18.84 -22.90 -21.90
N SER A 657 17.72 -22.32 -22.35
CA SER A 657 16.38 -22.87 -22.18
C SER A 657 15.77 -23.26 -23.52
N LEU A 658 14.93 -24.29 -23.51
CA LEU A 658 14.13 -24.68 -24.68
C LEU A 658 13.06 -23.60 -24.89
N VAL A 659 13.03 -22.95 -26.05
CA VAL A 659 12.12 -21.86 -26.33
C VAL A 659 11.81 -21.72 -27.82
N TYR A 660 10.58 -21.37 -28.15
CA TYR A 660 10.18 -21.01 -29.51
C TYR A 660 9.53 -19.64 -29.52
N ASN A 661 9.79 -18.86 -30.55
CA ASN A 661 9.28 -17.52 -30.68
C ASN A 661 8.38 -17.36 -31.89
N VAL A 662 7.30 -16.65 -31.72
CA VAL A 662 6.42 -16.21 -32.80
C VAL A 662 6.42 -14.70 -32.89
N ARG A 663 6.72 -14.19 -34.07
CA ARG A 663 6.82 -12.75 -34.34
C ARG A 663 5.42 -12.10 -34.32
N LEU A 664 5.28 -11.01 -33.61
CA LEU A 664 4.12 -10.15 -33.70
C LEU A 664 4.40 -9.04 -34.72
N GLN A 665 3.53 -8.88 -35.69
CA GLN A 665 3.68 -7.81 -36.66
C GLN A 665 3.47 -6.43 -36.06
N LEU A 666 4.17 -5.41 -36.55
CA LEU A 666 4.09 -4.04 -36.09
C LEU A 666 2.82 -3.35 -36.60
N LYS A 667 2.42 -2.29 -35.83
CA LYS A 667 1.39 -1.33 -36.19
C LYS A 667 1.50 -0.86 -37.65
N GLY A 668 0.39 -0.93 -38.35
CA GLY A 668 0.25 -0.42 -39.73
C GLY A 668 0.18 -1.50 -40.81
N GLU A 669 0.74 -2.66 -40.55
CA GLU A 669 0.51 -3.88 -41.31
C GLU A 669 -0.09 -4.92 -40.39
N GLU A 670 -1.31 -4.70 -39.92
CA GLU A 670 -2.07 -5.74 -39.30
C GLU A 670 -2.38 -6.77 -40.38
N SER A 671 -1.44 -7.69 -40.60
CA SER A 671 -1.84 -8.89 -41.32
C SER A 671 -2.95 -9.54 -40.47
N ARG A 672 -3.99 -10.00 -41.10
CA ARG A 672 -5.09 -10.70 -40.46
C ARG A 672 -4.59 -11.85 -39.57
N ALA A 673 -3.51 -12.50 -39.95
CA ALA A 673 -2.85 -13.54 -39.20
C ALA A 673 -2.23 -13.05 -37.88
N GLY A 674 -1.60 -11.88 -37.85
CA GLY A 674 -1.00 -11.33 -36.59
C GLY A 674 -2.01 -10.99 -35.51
N ALA A 675 -3.15 -10.42 -35.89
CA ALA A 675 -4.23 -10.10 -34.99
C ALA A 675 -4.90 -11.37 -34.43
N HIS A 676 -5.07 -12.40 -35.24
CA HIS A 676 -5.60 -13.69 -34.81
C HIS A 676 -4.63 -14.45 -33.93
N THR A 677 -3.36 -14.45 -34.25
CA THR A 677 -2.31 -15.06 -33.45
C THR A 677 -2.27 -14.43 -32.05
N ALA A 678 -2.28 -13.10 -31.94
CA ALA A 678 -2.33 -12.41 -30.66
C ALA A 678 -3.59 -12.73 -29.86
N GLY A 679 -4.76 -12.80 -30.52
CA GLY A 679 -6.03 -13.17 -29.87
C GLY A 679 -6.04 -14.61 -29.38
N PHE A 680 -5.48 -15.53 -30.13
CA PHE A 680 -5.38 -16.94 -29.79
C PHE A 680 -4.46 -17.15 -28.56
N TYR A 681 -3.28 -16.58 -28.58
CA TYR A 681 -2.33 -16.71 -27.45
C TYR A 681 -2.81 -16.13 -26.14
N ASN A 682 -3.67 -15.11 -26.19
CA ASN A 682 -4.25 -14.50 -24.99
C ASN A 682 -5.48 -15.26 -24.47
N ARG A 683 -6.10 -16.11 -25.26
CA ARG A 683 -7.41 -16.74 -24.95
C ARG A 683 -7.36 -18.25 -24.80
N GLN A 684 -6.37 -18.91 -25.36
CA GLN A 684 -6.27 -20.37 -25.36
C GLN A 684 -4.87 -20.82 -24.91
N HIS A 685 -4.82 -21.85 -24.13
CA HIS A 685 -3.58 -22.52 -23.78
C HIS A 685 -3.01 -23.25 -24.98
N VAL A 686 -1.83 -22.81 -25.42
CA VAL A 686 -1.01 -23.61 -26.30
C VAL A 686 -0.26 -24.61 -25.44
N GLN A 687 -0.62 -25.88 -25.48
CA GLN A 687 0.06 -26.92 -24.71
C GLN A 687 1.15 -27.63 -25.47
N PHE A 688 1.07 -27.62 -26.82
CA PHE A 688 2.06 -28.27 -27.67
C PHE A 688 2.45 -27.35 -28.83
N VAL A 689 3.72 -27.38 -29.17
CA VAL A 689 4.25 -26.78 -30.40
C VAL A 689 4.81 -27.87 -31.30
N VAL A 690 4.29 -27.94 -32.50
CA VAL A 690 4.79 -28.85 -33.56
C VAL A 690 5.66 -28.03 -34.49
N LEU A 691 6.96 -28.32 -34.55
CA LEU A 691 7.92 -27.61 -35.39
C LEU A 691 8.26 -28.36 -36.65
N TYR A 692 8.31 -27.64 -37.76
CA TYR A 692 8.71 -28.19 -39.07
C TYR A 692 9.69 -27.24 -39.78
N THR A 693 10.37 -27.70 -40.80
CA THR A 693 11.30 -26.95 -41.67
C THR A 693 10.98 -27.15 -43.15
N ASP A 694 11.75 -26.53 -44.01
CA ASP A 694 11.60 -26.68 -45.45
C ASP A 694 11.69 -28.16 -45.87
N GLY A 695 10.82 -28.53 -46.78
CA GLY A 695 10.71 -29.95 -47.29
C GLY A 695 9.85 -30.86 -46.41
N ALA A 696 9.34 -30.36 -45.24
CA ALA A 696 8.47 -31.17 -44.37
C ALA A 696 7.15 -31.56 -45.04
N GLU A 697 6.69 -30.80 -46.02
CA GLU A 697 5.52 -31.16 -46.86
C GLU A 697 5.77 -32.44 -47.64
N GLU A 698 7.04 -32.72 -48.02
CA GLU A 698 7.46 -33.91 -48.77
C GLU A 698 7.94 -35.04 -47.86
N THR A 699 8.78 -34.70 -46.88
CA THR A 699 9.38 -35.68 -45.96
C THR A 699 8.42 -36.11 -44.83
N GLY A 700 7.55 -35.25 -44.41
CA GLY A 700 6.67 -35.41 -43.23
C GLY A 700 7.42 -35.36 -41.92
N GLU A 701 8.61 -34.77 -41.89
CA GLU A 701 9.40 -34.63 -40.68
C GLU A 701 8.90 -33.48 -39.81
N TYR A 702 8.74 -33.76 -38.54
CA TYR A 702 8.31 -32.77 -37.54
C TYR A 702 8.89 -33.11 -36.17
N ARG A 703 8.89 -32.11 -35.28
CA ARG A 703 9.28 -32.24 -33.87
C ARG A 703 8.18 -31.69 -33.01
N VAL A 704 7.92 -32.23 -31.84
CA VAL A 704 6.86 -31.77 -30.92
C VAL A 704 7.45 -31.45 -29.59
N PHE A 705 7.03 -30.32 -29.04
CA PHE A 705 7.45 -29.84 -27.74
C PHE A 705 6.25 -29.56 -26.85
N HIS A 706 6.33 -30.03 -25.60
CA HIS A 706 5.34 -29.65 -24.60
C HIS A 706 5.65 -28.26 -24.06
N VAL A 707 4.64 -27.41 -23.99
CA VAL A 707 4.77 -26.03 -23.52
C VAL A 707 4.65 -26.01 -21.99
N LYS A 708 5.70 -25.52 -21.34
CA LYS A 708 5.79 -25.42 -19.88
C LYS A 708 4.91 -24.30 -19.34
N ASP A 709 4.91 -23.16 -19.99
CA ASP A 709 4.24 -21.94 -19.53
C ASP A 709 3.41 -21.31 -20.62
N THR A 710 2.39 -20.56 -20.22
CA THR A 710 1.65 -19.67 -21.11
C THR A 710 2.58 -18.78 -21.91
N ALA A 711 2.24 -18.53 -23.17
CA ALA A 711 3.02 -17.69 -24.07
C ALA A 711 3.26 -16.30 -23.46
N GLN A 712 4.52 -15.90 -23.37
CA GLN A 712 4.93 -14.60 -22.84
C GLN A 712 5.14 -13.60 -23.97
N LYS A 713 4.43 -12.47 -23.92
CA LYS A 713 4.67 -11.35 -24.81
C LYS A 713 5.91 -10.58 -24.34
N VAL A 714 6.93 -10.50 -25.19
CA VAL A 714 8.17 -9.78 -24.91
C VAL A 714 8.30 -8.59 -25.81
N THR A 715 8.44 -7.40 -25.20
CA THR A 715 8.69 -6.15 -25.92
C THR A 715 10.15 -6.00 -26.28
N GLU A 716 10.44 -5.17 -27.28
CA GLU A 716 11.78 -4.89 -27.77
C GLU A 716 12.82 -4.60 -26.69
N GLU A 717 12.49 -3.74 -25.73
CA GLU A 717 13.39 -3.39 -24.63
C GLU A 717 13.76 -4.57 -23.71
N ARG A 718 12.85 -5.50 -23.53
CA ARG A 718 13.09 -6.70 -22.73
C ARG A 718 13.80 -7.81 -23.48
N MET A 719 13.75 -7.80 -24.81
CA MET A 719 14.41 -8.81 -25.63
C MET A 719 15.93 -8.74 -25.53
N ARG A 720 16.51 -7.56 -25.47
CA ARG A 720 17.97 -7.35 -25.43
C ARG A 720 18.68 -7.94 -24.21
N GLY A 721 18.00 -8.58 -23.31
CA GLY A 721 18.57 -9.22 -22.13
C GLY A 721 18.06 -10.62 -21.87
N THR A 722 17.23 -11.19 -22.74
CA THR A 722 16.60 -12.50 -22.48
C THR A 722 16.85 -13.56 -23.53
N TRP A 723 16.23 -13.56 -24.65
CA TRP A 723 16.39 -14.59 -25.68
C TRP A 723 16.69 -13.93 -27.02
N TYR A 724 17.85 -13.25 -27.05
CA TYR A 724 18.25 -12.55 -28.24
C TYR A 724 19.01 -13.46 -29.16
N PRO A 725 18.52 -13.68 -30.40
CA PRO A 725 19.39 -13.67 -31.57
C PRO A 725 18.67 -13.63 -32.90
N MET A 726 17.67 -12.84 -33.03
CA MET A 726 16.82 -12.87 -34.21
C MET A 726 17.45 -12.19 -35.42
N GLU A 727 18.51 -11.43 -35.21
CA GLU A 727 19.27 -10.81 -36.30
C GLU A 727 20.04 -11.83 -37.11
N GLU A 728 20.52 -12.90 -36.46
CA GLU A 728 21.29 -13.98 -37.11
C GLU A 728 20.46 -14.86 -38.04
N PHE A 729 19.14 -14.86 -37.88
CA PHE A 729 18.23 -15.67 -38.69
C PHE A 729 17.50 -14.85 -39.79
N SER A 730 17.94 -13.61 -40.09
CA SER A 730 17.35 -12.80 -41.16
C SER A 730 17.99 -13.11 -42.49
N ASP A 731 17.19 -13.11 -43.58
CA ASP A 731 17.64 -13.47 -44.92
C ASP A 731 18.58 -12.48 -45.53
N ASP A 732 18.64 -11.25 -45.08
CA ASP A 732 19.22 -10.12 -45.77
C ASP A 732 20.47 -9.56 -45.13
N GLY A 733 20.96 -10.16 -44.00
CA GLY A 733 22.16 -9.70 -43.27
C GLY A 733 22.07 -8.32 -42.65
N GLU A 734 20.92 -7.63 -42.77
CA GLU A 734 20.64 -6.35 -42.15
C GLU A 734 19.91 -6.58 -40.81
N PRO A 735 20.29 -5.89 -39.73
CA PRO A 735 19.60 -5.98 -38.47
C PRO A 735 18.16 -5.44 -38.65
N LYS A 736 17.20 -6.37 -38.67
CA LYS A 736 15.78 -5.97 -38.70
C LYS A 736 15.42 -5.33 -37.37
N PRO A 737 14.61 -4.26 -37.37
CA PRO A 737 14.21 -3.59 -36.16
C PRO A 737 13.55 -4.60 -35.25
N ALA A 738 13.97 -4.63 -33.98
CA ALA A 738 13.44 -5.51 -32.96
C ALA A 738 11.93 -5.35 -32.88
N ARG A 739 11.22 -6.46 -32.92
CA ARG A 739 9.75 -6.49 -32.92
C ARG A 739 9.27 -7.22 -31.68
N ASN A 740 8.00 -7.07 -31.33
CA ASN A 740 7.41 -7.84 -30.26
C ASN A 740 7.27 -9.31 -30.70
N TYR A 741 7.50 -10.22 -29.75
CA TYR A 741 7.38 -11.66 -29.94
C TYR A 741 6.54 -12.27 -28.84
N TYR A 742 5.88 -13.40 -29.13
CA TYR A 742 5.44 -14.37 -28.16
C TYR A 742 6.47 -15.48 -28.01
N PHE A 743 6.88 -15.75 -26.77
CA PHE A 743 7.79 -16.84 -26.46
C PHE A 743 7.04 -17.98 -25.76
N PHE A 744 7.25 -19.18 -26.25
CA PHE A 744 6.80 -20.41 -25.66
C PHE A 744 8.01 -21.10 -25.04
N ARG A 745 7.99 -21.34 -23.75
CA ARG A 745 9.02 -22.13 -23.08
C ARG A 745 8.58 -23.57 -23.03
N PHE A 746 9.50 -24.46 -23.37
CA PHE A 746 9.27 -25.89 -23.36
C PHE A 746 9.90 -26.51 -22.13
N ASP A 747 9.33 -27.60 -21.64
CA ASP A 747 9.95 -28.50 -20.67
C ASP A 747 10.66 -29.65 -21.34
N GLU A 748 10.07 -30.25 -22.41
CA GLU A 748 10.66 -31.36 -23.09
C GLU A 748 10.22 -31.49 -24.57
N GLU A 749 10.99 -32.25 -25.35
CA GLU A 749 10.58 -32.74 -26.66
C GLU A 749 9.83 -34.07 -26.50
N VAL A 750 8.66 -34.18 -27.14
CA VAL A 750 7.79 -35.34 -27.01
C VAL A 750 7.59 -36.04 -28.38
N THR A 751 7.30 -37.30 -28.32
CA THR A 751 7.01 -38.07 -29.55
C THR A 751 5.53 -38.37 -29.64
N ILE A 752 4.93 -38.02 -30.78
CA ILE A 752 3.53 -38.35 -31.07
C ILE A 752 3.50 -39.58 -31.97
N GLY A 753 2.91 -40.67 -31.50
CA GLY A 753 2.64 -41.82 -32.31
C GLY A 753 1.45 -41.62 -33.26
N ASN A 754 1.58 -42.06 -34.50
CA ASN A 754 0.53 -42.10 -35.51
C ASN A 754 -0.01 -40.75 -36.01
N LEU A 755 0.65 -39.62 -35.74
CA LEU A 755 0.27 -38.35 -36.33
C LEU A 755 0.65 -38.30 -37.81
N LYS A 756 -0.30 -38.16 -38.69
CA LYS A 756 -0.12 -37.97 -40.13
C LYS A 756 0.17 -36.49 -40.42
N PHE A 757 1.41 -36.06 -40.18
CA PHE A 757 1.76 -34.63 -40.21
C PHE A 757 1.50 -33.98 -41.57
N ARG A 758 1.77 -34.68 -42.71
CA ARG A 758 1.54 -34.11 -44.05
C ARG A 758 0.06 -33.79 -44.27
N GLU A 759 -0.82 -34.69 -43.87
CA GLU A 759 -2.27 -34.52 -44.02
C GLU A 759 -2.79 -33.41 -43.09
N LEU A 760 -2.32 -33.42 -41.84
CA LEU A 760 -2.63 -32.40 -40.87
C LEU A 760 -2.20 -31.02 -41.34
N PHE A 761 -0.95 -30.86 -41.78
CA PHE A 761 -0.41 -29.62 -42.27
C PHE A 761 -1.16 -29.08 -43.50
N ALA A 762 -1.45 -29.95 -44.47
CA ALA A 762 -2.24 -29.58 -45.64
C ALA A 762 -3.65 -29.13 -45.26
N ALA A 763 -4.29 -29.78 -44.30
CA ALA A 763 -5.61 -29.44 -43.82
C ALA A 763 -5.59 -28.12 -43.04
N MET A 764 -4.60 -27.89 -42.20
CA MET A 764 -4.42 -26.63 -41.46
C MET A 764 -4.18 -25.45 -42.42
N LYS A 765 -3.30 -25.63 -43.41
CA LYS A 765 -3.04 -24.62 -44.46
C LYS A 765 -4.30 -24.30 -45.27
N SER A 766 -5.09 -25.33 -45.64
CA SER A 766 -6.36 -25.12 -46.34
C SER A 766 -7.39 -24.35 -45.49
N LYS A 767 -7.49 -24.69 -44.21
CA LYS A 767 -8.32 -23.98 -43.25
C LYS A 767 -7.91 -22.52 -43.10
N HIS A 768 -6.62 -22.28 -42.94
CA HIS A 768 -6.05 -20.94 -42.80
C HIS A 768 -6.32 -20.09 -44.07
N LEU A 769 -6.10 -20.65 -45.26
CA LEU A 769 -6.42 -20.01 -46.54
C LEU A 769 -7.91 -19.67 -46.66
N ALA A 770 -8.78 -20.55 -46.18
CA ALA A 770 -10.22 -20.32 -46.22
C ALA A 770 -10.67 -19.21 -45.27
N GLU A 771 -10.01 -19.10 -44.11
CA GLU A 771 -10.32 -18.09 -43.09
C GLU A 771 -9.72 -16.71 -43.42
N TYR A 772 -8.49 -16.66 -43.93
CA TYR A 772 -7.69 -15.45 -44.08
C TYR A 772 -7.37 -15.03 -45.51
N GLY A 773 -7.65 -15.89 -46.50
CA GLY A 773 -7.47 -15.63 -47.92
C GLY A 773 -6.01 -15.67 -48.42
N SER A 774 -5.02 -15.81 -47.55
CA SER A 774 -3.60 -15.91 -47.86
C SER A 774 -2.85 -16.75 -46.83
N TYR A 775 -1.76 -17.37 -47.24
CA TYR A 775 -0.81 -18.07 -46.38
C TYR A 775 0.60 -17.76 -46.82
N VAL A 776 1.46 -17.35 -45.92
CA VAL A 776 2.88 -17.12 -46.17
C VAL A 776 3.66 -18.29 -45.62
N PRO A 777 4.62 -18.88 -46.38
CA PRO A 777 5.47 -19.95 -45.87
C PRO A 777 6.17 -19.53 -44.58
N GLY A 778 6.10 -20.40 -43.57
CA GLY A 778 6.61 -20.08 -42.21
C GLY A 778 5.64 -19.36 -41.28
N GLU A 779 4.44 -19.02 -41.75
CA GLU A 779 3.41 -18.46 -40.90
C GLU A 779 2.89 -19.51 -39.91
N PRO A 780 2.82 -19.19 -38.60
CA PRO A 780 2.34 -20.15 -37.60
C PRO A 780 0.87 -20.50 -37.80
N LEU A 781 0.56 -21.78 -37.70
CA LEU A 781 -0.80 -22.31 -37.83
C LEU A 781 -1.30 -22.78 -36.46
N PHE A 782 -2.58 -22.57 -36.20
CA PHE A 782 -3.22 -22.97 -34.94
C PHE A 782 -4.38 -23.92 -35.17
N ALA A 783 -4.52 -24.88 -34.28
CA ALA A 783 -5.69 -25.71 -34.22
C ALA A 783 -6.04 -26.11 -32.77
N SER A 784 -7.34 -26.32 -32.50
CA SER A 784 -7.77 -26.97 -31.27
C SER A 784 -7.45 -28.45 -31.28
N ALA A 785 -7.35 -29.05 -30.11
CA ALA A 785 -7.16 -30.48 -29.96
C ALA A 785 -8.25 -31.28 -30.70
N GLU A 786 -9.51 -30.87 -30.60
CA GLU A 786 -10.64 -31.45 -31.29
C GLU A 786 -10.42 -31.52 -32.83
N TRP A 787 -9.92 -30.39 -33.38
CA TRP A 787 -9.67 -30.34 -34.83
C TRP A 787 -8.50 -31.22 -35.25
N ILE A 788 -7.45 -31.29 -34.43
CA ILE A 788 -6.27 -32.14 -34.68
C ILE A 788 -6.64 -33.62 -34.61
N LEU A 789 -7.46 -34.01 -33.64
CA LEU A 789 -7.97 -35.39 -33.56
C LEU A 789 -8.71 -35.77 -34.82
N LYS A 790 -9.51 -34.88 -35.34
CA LYS A 790 -10.31 -35.14 -36.51
C LYS A 790 -9.51 -35.22 -37.81
N GLU A 791 -8.52 -34.37 -37.98
CA GLU A 791 -7.77 -34.24 -39.24
C GLU A 791 -6.41 -34.92 -39.24
N GLY A 792 -5.71 -35.00 -38.11
CA GLY A 792 -4.37 -35.51 -37.98
C GLY A 792 -4.28 -37.01 -37.72
N PHE A 793 -5.37 -37.66 -37.30
CA PHE A 793 -5.45 -39.08 -36.96
C PHE A 793 -6.50 -39.85 -37.79
N LYS A 794 -6.93 -39.30 -38.94
CA LYS A 794 -7.82 -40.06 -39.85
C LYS A 794 -7.18 -41.37 -40.29
N GLU A 795 -7.93 -42.49 -40.22
CA GLU A 795 -7.54 -43.81 -40.69
C GLU A 795 -7.22 -43.83 -42.19
#